data_d944ab5d420278a8dcaeda5819dd0042
#
_entry.id   d944ab5d420278a8dcaeda5819dd0042
#
_cell.length_a   1.000
_cell.length_b   1.000
_cell.length_c   1.000
_cell.angle_alpha   90.00
_cell.angle_beta   90.00
_cell.angle_gamma   90.00
#
_symmetry.space_group_name_H-M   'P 1'
#
loop_
_entity.id
_entity.type
_entity.pdbx_description
1 polymer ?
#
loop_
_entity_poly.entity_id
_entity_poly.type
_entity_poly.pdbx_seq_one_letter_code
_entity_poly.pdbx_strand_id
1 'polypeptide(L)'
;MKLIVFSCLSIILLLAIDIAVLHYLFNAEEINKRANAMMANSGHQVVFDQDINRAMFPRPTVTLHNVRIKNKFSKADDIHIDDMKIGLGWQSLFGRMTIEKLQLTNAHVNLVRDSQGQWNLSDLWEQQHKNNQLKINRFILENASFRINDGQNIQKINQLNLQWHNLGNNSLLKLDGTLSGQYMQTMQCQLSAVYRPDAVMQWQDVNLEVKTKLPSLGDSNGQWHFDARWLPQQQLFQTTAVQWQWHSQHNQLHISGNGQNWQLGWAKLLLPQLNGVATAQIGDNEINATLSASNTSWIQNQWSLSQFQIDSGWQSHLYQTALTVSGQLNWLDMRHWKISNLSVNSHQDAVNALPNSRFISDLTGSLHGDDNGNAQLVLQGLFDNQPVDINLNYQSDKNSGKVNGNIHLVQLNLRPYTDNTTGILPSDWQKLWQNWFKNRSVNTLLNIDSLQTHKVQLNQLKTNLSIDAHNFTLQPFSIQMYGGNTQGMLQISNANPLSWKIQQHVNNVQIKSFLQDTFGWHNLDGTADADFELHGNGINRNQWLSTLTGNAKLQIHQGFWNGIDINNILQNGENQTTVAYNETSQTPFRIIKLFIPVEKGNSKNGRIELHADNFDIKGVGSVKWLQQQMDYNVLIATRRAQQQNLLPLRINGTFSRPSFTIDYQKLTAGLHTSQQKQDSLRQTLQQQWLWLNQGASSSSETHTSARQP
;
A
#
# COMPACT_ATOMS: atom_id res chain seq x y z
N MET A 1 -72.12 -51.82 10.15
CA MET A 1 -72.49 -50.50 9.69
C MET A 1 -72.92 -49.54 10.84
N LYS A 2 -73.81 -49.94 11.74
CA LYS A 2 -74.23 -49.07 12.87
C LYS A 2 -73.09 -48.68 13.85
N LEU A 3 -72.09 -49.54 14.08
CA LEU A 3 -70.98 -49.21 14.99
C LEU A 3 -70.01 -48.21 14.38
N ILE A 4 -69.80 -48.23 13.05
CA ILE A 4 -68.92 -47.24 12.33
C ILE A 4 -69.58 -45.86 12.31
N VAL A 5 -70.91 -45.82 12.10
CA VAL A 5 -71.67 -44.58 12.11
C VAL A 5 -71.66 -43.95 13.51
N PHE A 6 -71.79 -44.77 14.59
CA PHE A 6 -71.73 -44.29 15.98
C PHE A 6 -70.35 -43.79 16.36
N SER A 7 -69.29 -44.47 15.91
CA SER A 7 -67.90 -44.00 16.12
C SER A 7 -67.60 -42.74 15.35
N CYS A 8 -68.06 -42.62 14.11
CA CYS A 8 -67.96 -41.35 13.33
C CYS A 8 -68.72 -40.20 13.96
N LEU A 9 -69.94 -40.46 14.47
CA LEU A 9 -70.76 -39.45 15.14
C LEU A 9 -70.12 -39.00 16.46
N SER A 10 -69.54 -39.93 17.23
CA SER A 10 -68.83 -39.59 18.49
C SER A 10 -67.53 -38.80 18.20
N ILE A 11 -66.83 -39.12 17.12
CA ILE A 11 -65.63 -38.34 16.72
C ILE A 11 -66.02 -36.96 16.26
N ILE A 12 -67.14 -36.82 15.49
CA ILE A 12 -67.65 -35.51 15.06
C ILE A 12 -68.13 -34.69 16.26
N LEU A 13 -68.81 -35.31 17.21
CA LEU A 13 -69.29 -34.68 18.45
C LEU A 13 -68.11 -34.25 19.34
N LEU A 14 -67.06 -35.08 19.48
CA LEU A 14 -65.85 -34.69 20.16
C LEU A 14 -65.11 -33.54 19.45
N LEU A 15 -64.99 -33.55 18.14
CA LEU A 15 -64.43 -32.46 17.38
C LEU A 15 -65.28 -31.15 17.52
N ALA A 16 -66.62 -31.28 17.55
CA ALA A 16 -67.48 -30.13 17.75
C ALA A 16 -67.37 -29.52 19.16
N ILE A 17 -67.27 -30.38 20.18
CA ILE A 17 -67.02 -29.97 21.58
C ILE A 17 -65.65 -29.33 21.70
N ASP A 18 -64.60 -29.90 21.06
CA ASP A 18 -63.28 -29.35 21.04
C ASP A 18 -63.20 -27.99 20.36
N ILE A 19 -63.90 -27.81 19.24
CA ILE A 19 -64.02 -26.52 18.55
C ILE A 19 -64.76 -25.51 19.44
N ALA A 20 -65.84 -25.93 20.14
CA ALA A 20 -66.58 -25.04 21.01
C ALA A 20 -65.76 -24.63 22.24
N VAL A 21 -65.02 -25.54 22.83
CA VAL A 21 -64.09 -25.27 23.93
C VAL A 21 -62.97 -24.32 23.53
N LEU A 22 -62.36 -24.52 22.34
CA LEU A 22 -61.42 -23.56 21.78
C LEU A 22 -61.99 -22.17 21.54
N HIS A 23 -63.23 -22.13 21.02
CA HIS A 23 -63.88 -20.86 20.77
C HIS A 23 -64.21 -20.11 22.07
N TYR A 24 -64.53 -20.83 23.12
CA TYR A 24 -64.85 -20.27 24.45
C TYR A 24 -63.56 -19.86 25.20
N LEU A 25 -62.55 -20.70 25.21
CA LEU A 25 -61.30 -20.44 25.94
C LEU A 25 -60.40 -19.39 25.23
N PHE A 26 -60.49 -19.30 23.91
CA PHE A 26 -59.65 -18.42 23.10
C PHE A 26 -60.47 -17.38 22.31
N ASN A 27 -61.34 -16.65 23.06
CA ASN A 27 -61.99 -15.46 22.53
C ASN A 27 -60.98 -14.33 22.43
N ALA A 28 -61.04 -13.53 21.30
CA ALA A 28 -60.15 -12.40 21.03
C ALA A 28 -60.18 -11.35 22.18
N GLU A 29 -61.37 -11.07 22.70
CA GLU A 29 -61.56 -10.12 23.79
C GLU A 29 -60.88 -10.57 25.10
N GLU A 30 -61.02 -11.86 25.47
CA GLU A 30 -60.38 -12.42 26.66
C GLU A 30 -58.84 -12.51 26.52
N ILE A 31 -58.34 -12.90 25.35
CA ILE A 31 -56.90 -12.89 25.07
C ILE A 31 -56.33 -11.47 25.18
N ASN A 32 -57.02 -10.48 24.57
CA ASN A 32 -56.60 -9.08 24.64
C ASN A 32 -56.58 -8.55 26.06
N LYS A 33 -57.65 -8.85 26.84
CA LYS A 33 -57.72 -8.51 28.27
C LYS A 33 -56.59 -9.11 29.09
N ARG A 34 -56.28 -10.41 28.91
CA ARG A 34 -55.18 -11.09 29.58
C ARG A 34 -53.81 -10.59 29.19
N ALA A 35 -53.61 -10.36 27.86
CA ALA A 35 -52.36 -9.81 27.36
C ALA A 35 -52.08 -8.41 27.93
N ASN A 36 -53.12 -7.55 27.93
CA ASN A 36 -53.00 -6.22 28.50
C ASN A 36 -52.92 -6.19 30.02
N ALA A 37 -53.51 -7.18 30.71
CA ALA A 37 -53.32 -7.36 32.16
C ALA A 37 -51.87 -7.79 32.50
N MET A 38 -51.24 -8.62 31.68
CA MET A 38 -49.81 -8.95 31.82
C MET A 38 -48.91 -7.76 31.59
N MET A 39 -49.35 -6.82 30.75
CA MET A 39 -48.59 -5.58 30.40
C MET A 39 -49.00 -4.38 31.29
N ALA A 40 -49.87 -4.58 32.30
CA ALA A 40 -50.45 -3.48 33.09
C ALA A 40 -49.42 -2.59 33.80
N ASN A 41 -48.27 -3.18 34.19
CA ASN A 41 -47.19 -2.50 34.89
C ASN A 41 -46.06 -2.03 33.93
N SER A 42 -46.10 -2.42 32.64
CA SER A 42 -45.24 -1.88 31.62
C SER A 42 -45.93 -0.70 30.96
N GLY A 43 -45.24 0.29 30.55
CA GLY A 43 -45.83 1.43 29.82
C GLY A 43 -46.40 1.03 28.44
N HIS A 44 -46.68 -0.27 28.20
CA HIS A 44 -47.07 -0.80 26.89
C HIS A 44 -48.50 -1.32 26.83
N GLN A 45 -49.06 -1.42 25.63
CA GLN A 45 -50.37 -1.99 25.32
C GLN A 45 -50.26 -2.92 24.12
N VAL A 46 -50.89 -4.11 24.22
CA VAL A 46 -51.01 -5.06 23.11
C VAL A 46 -52.33 -4.84 22.38
N VAL A 47 -52.27 -4.77 21.07
CA VAL A 47 -53.43 -4.69 20.20
C VAL A 47 -53.26 -5.68 19.04
N PHE A 48 -54.28 -6.39 18.65
CA PHE A 48 -54.29 -7.28 17.51
C PHE A 48 -55.66 -7.33 16.86
N ASP A 49 -55.77 -7.90 15.68
CA ASP A 49 -57.04 -8.00 14.95
C ASP A 49 -57.99 -8.97 15.66
N GLN A 50 -59.30 -8.67 15.60
CA GLN A 50 -60.31 -9.52 16.25
C GLN A 50 -60.51 -10.85 15.55
N ASP A 51 -60.11 -10.96 14.29
CA ASP A 51 -60.17 -12.22 13.54
C ASP A 51 -58.95 -13.12 13.95
N ILE A 52 -59.28 -14.19 14.66
CA ILE A 52 -58.31 -15.14 15.20
C ILE A 52 -58.50 -16.49 14.53
N ASN A 53 -57.43 -16.98 13.92
CA ASN A 53 -57.42 -18.32 13.36
C ASN A 53 -57.14 -19.38 14.41
N ARG A 54 -57.96 -20.40 14.49
CA ARG A 54 -57.85 -21.52 15.44
C ARG A 54 -57.76 -22.85 14.72
N ALA A 55 -56.88 -23.74 15.17
CA ALA A 55 -56.74 -25.07 14.67
C ALA A 55 -56.52 -26.08 15.80
N MET A 56 -57.18 -27.26 15.71
CA MET A 56 -57.02 -28.28 16.74
C MET A 56 -55.93 -29.29 16.43
N PHE A 57 -55.78 -29.62 15.15
CA PHE A 57 -54.88 -30.67 14.73
C PHE A 57 -53.69 -30.13 13.98
N PRO A 58 -52.45 -30.66 14.17
CA PRO A 58 -52.07 -31.76 15.05
C PRO A 58 -51.98 -31.41 16.52
N ARG A 59 -52.13 -30.13 16.89
CA ARG A 59 -52.22 -29.61 18.27
C ARG A 59 -53.09 -28.35 18.30
N PRO A 60 -53.67 -28.03 19.49
CA PRO A 60 -54.40 -26.77 19.63
C PRO A 60 -53.49 -25.58 19.29
N THR A 61 -53.90 -24.75 18.33
CA THR A 61 -53.12 -23.64 17.84
C THR A 61 -54.01 -22.42 17.68
N VAL A 62 -53.52 -21.25 18.11
CA VAL A 62 -54.14 -19.96 17.91
C VAL A 62 -53.17 -19.07 17.11
N THR A 63 -53.69 -18.45 16.05
CA THR A 63 -52.92 -17.45 15.28
C THR A 63 -53.58 -16.09 15.43
N LEU A 64 -52.79 -15.14 15.93
CA LEU A 64 -53.16 -13.75 16.05
C LEU A 64 -52.55 -12.98 14.88
N HIS A 65 -53.33 -12.11 14.25
CA HIS A 65 -52.90 -11.32 13.11
C HIS A 65 -52.66 -9.86 13.52
N ASN A 66 -51.68 -9.22 12.90
CA ASN A 66 -51.42 -7.79 13.07
C ASN A 66 -51.19 -7.38 14.55
N VAL A 67 -50.37 -8.16 15.25
CA VAL A 67 -50.07 -7.91 16.68
C VAL A 67 -49.13 -6.73 16.82
N ARG A 68 -49.58 -5.73 17.60
CA ARG A 68 -48.82 -4.50 17.84
C ARG A 68 -48.62 -4.30 19.34
N ILE A 69 -47.39 -4.03 19.72
CA ILE A 69 -47.06 -3.58 21.08
C ILE A 69 -46.72 -2.10 20.99
N LYS A 70 -47.57 -1.28 21.61
CA LYS A 70 -47.49 0.16 21.60
C LYS A 70 -47.02 0.67 22.94
N ASN A 71 -46.13 1.65 22.92
CA ASN A 71 -45.87 2.44 24.11
C ASN A 71 -47.05 3.40 24.34
N LYS A 72 -47.56 3.44 25.55
CA LYS A 72 -48.68 4.34 25.91
C LYS A 72 -48.37 5.83 25.70
N PHE A 73 -47.13 6.20 25.72
CA PHE A 73 -46.64 7.57 25.61
C PHE A 73 -46.11 7.92 24.21
N SER A 74 -46.08 6.97 23.26
CA SER A 74 -45.58 7.18 21.89
C SER A 74 -46.65 6.86 20.84
N LYS A 75 -46.65 7.58 19.71
CA LYS A 75 -47.53 7.27 18.56
C LYS A 75 -47.01 6.10 17.70
N ALA A 76 -45.78 5.74 17.85
CA ALA A 76 -45.14 4.66 17.04
C ALA A 76 -45.28 3.31 17.74
N ASP A 77 -45.45 2.26 16.93
CA ASP A 77 -45.39 0.88 17.39
C ASP A 77 -43.94 0.49 17.72
N ASP A 78 -43.70 -0.01 18.92
CA ASP A 78 -42.35 -0.51 19.29
C ASP A 78 -42.11 -1.91 18.72
N ILE A 79 -43.18 -2.72 18.65
CA ILE A 79 -43.14 -4.04 18.00
C ILE A 79 -44.40 -4.19 17.14
N HIS A 80 -44.21 -4.66 15.92
CA HIS A 80 -45.28 -5.08 14.99
C HIS A 80 -44.97 -6.48 14.48
N ILE A 81 -45.97 -7.37 14.53
CA ILE A 81 -45.86 -8.77 14.11
C ILE A 81 -47.04 -9.08 13.21
N ASP A 82 -46.80 -9.51 11.97
CA ASP A 82 -47.88 -9.85 11.04
C ASP A 82 -48.69 -11.04 11.58
N ASP A 83 -47.98 -12.15 11.90
CA ASP A 83 -48.61 -13.36 12.41
C ASP A 83 -47.90 -13.86 13.67
N MET A 84 -48.64 -14.06 14.74
CA MET A 84 -48.19 -14.71 15.97
C MET A 84 -48.96 -16.02 16.14
N LYS A 85 -48.27 -17.15 15.94
CA LYS A 85 -48.85 -18.50 16.07
C LYS A 85 -48.44 -19.14 17.37
N ILE A 86 -49.41 -19.43 18.22
CA ILE A 86 -49.26 -20.02 19.58
C ILE A 86 -49.76 -21.45 19.51
N GLY A 87 -48.88 -22.43 19.56
CA GLY A 87 -49.20 -23.83 19.66
C GLY A 87 -49.25 -24.25 21.12
N LEU A 88 -50.34 -24.79 21.55
CA LEU A 88 -50.60 -25.17 22.92
C LEU A 88 -50.40 -26.67 23.12
N GLY A 89 -49.96 -27.05 24.29
CA GLY A 89 -49.96 -28.45 24.70
C GLY A 89 -51.39 -28.97 24.95
N TRP A 90 -51.65 -30.21 24.67
CA TRP A 90 -52.96 -30.83 24.93
C TRP A 90 -53.46 -30.66 26.38
N GLN A 91 -52.54 -30.55 27.34
CA GLN A 91 -52.85 -30.25 28.74
C GLN A 91 -53.54 -28.90 28.98
N SER A 92 -53.39 -27.97 28.03
CA SER A 92 -53.99 -26.63 28.08
C SER A 92 -55.53 -26.71 27.99
N LEU A 93 -56.06 -27.74 27.38
CA LEU A 93 -57.51 -28.00 27.31
C LEU A 93 -58.07 -28.44 28.68
N PHE A 94 -57.24 -28.91 29.59
CA PHE A 94 -57.61 -29.40 30.93
C PHE A 94 -57.22 -28.40 32.07
N GLY A 95 -57.02 -27.11 31.66
CA GLY A 95 -56.76 -26.03 32.64
C GLY A 95 -55.31 -25.78 33.02
N ARG A 96 -54.35 -26.55 32.49
CA ARG A 96 -52.91 -26.30 32.67
C ARG A 96 -52.30 -25.71 31.37
N MET A 97 -52.27 -24.39 31.30
CA MET A 97 -51.75 -23.69 30.12
C MET A 97 -50.29 -24.00 29.91
N THR A 98 -49.98 -24.68 28.81
CA THR A 98 -48.60 -24.98 28.38
C THR A 98 -48.45 -24.52 26.92
N ILE A 99 -47.42 -23.69 26.63
CA ILE A 99 -47.10 -23.24 25.29
C ILE A 99 -46.01 -24.17 24.72
N GLU A 100 -46.38 -25.00 23.79
CA GLU A 100 -45.44 -25.92 23.12
C GLU A 100 -44.64 -25.22 22.01
N LYS A 101 -45.26 -24.28 21.27
CA LYS A 101 -44.67 -23.56 20.17
C LYS A 101 -45.14 -22.11 20.15
N LEU A 102 -44.19 -21.19 20.05
CA LEU A 102 -44.44 -19.79 19.74
C LEU A 102 -43.70 -19.47 18.42
N GLN A 103 -44.45 -19.07 17.40
CA GLN A 103 -43.89 -18.68 16.10
C GLN A 103 -44.34 -17.27 15.77
N LEU A 104 -43.38 -16.40 15.45
CA LEU A 104 -43.60 -15.02 15.03
C LEU A 104 -43.11 -14.88 13.60
N THR A 105 -43.97 -14.36 12.73
CA THR A 105 -43.64 -14.17 11.31
C THR A 105 -43.69 -12.67 10.99
N ASN A 106 -42.69 -12.19 10.25
CA ASN A 106 -42.53 -10.78 9.87
C ASN A 106 -42.59 -9.85 11.09
N ALA A 107 -41.86 -10.14 12.13
CA ALA A 107 -41.77 -9.27 13.31
C ALA A 107 -40.85 -8.10 13.06
N HIS A 108 -41.36 -6.89 13.27
CA HIS A 108 -40.60 -5.64 13.20
C HIS A 108 -40.44 -5.06 14.60
N VAL A 109 -39.21 -4.95 15.08
CA VAL A 109 -38.88 -4.45 16.40
C VAL A 109 -38.10 -3.16 16.29
N ASN A 110 -38.57 -2.09 16.92
CA ASN A 110 -37.90 -0.81 16.95
C ASN A 110 -37.36 -0.53 18.36
N LEU A 111 -36.05 -0.73 18.53
CA LEU A 111 -35.34 -0.46 19.78
C LEU A 111 -34.75 0.94 19.73
N VAL A 112 -35.19 1.79 20.66
CA VAL A 112 -34.71 3.16 20.76
C VAL A 112 -34.20 3.40 22.18
N ARG A 113 -33.02 3.97 22.26
CA ARG A 113 -32.42 4.39 23.52
C ARG A 113 -32.68 5.85 23.75
N ASP A 114 -33.19 6.20 24.94
CA ASP A 114 -33.47 7.59 25.30
C ASP A 114 -32.21 8.35 25.75
N SER A 115 -32.35 9.62 26.05
CA SER A 115 -31.27 10.50 26.53
C SER A 115 -30.72 10.11 27.92
N GLN A 116 -31.44 9.29 28.68
CA GLN A 116 -31.05 8.77 29.99
C GLN A 116 -30.36 7.41 29.85
N GLY A 117 -30.25 6.88 28.64
CA GLY A 117 -29.62 5.61 28.37
C GLY A 117 -30.52 4.38 28.54
N GLN A 118 -31.84 4.56 28.70
CA GLN A 118 -32.79 3.46 28.82
C GLN A 118 -33.38 3.08 27.45
N TRP A 119 -33.64 1.81 27.27
CA TRP A 119 -34.29 1.28 26.08
C TRP A 119 -35.80 1.33 26.21
N ASN A 120 -36.49 1.65 25.13
CA ASN A 120 -37.96 1.73 25.11
C ASN A 120 -38.68 0.42 25.48
N LEU A 121 -38.03 -0.74 25.46
CA LEU A 121 -38.59 -2.04 25.83
C LEU A 121 -37.96 -2.61 27.11
N SER A 122 -37.18 -1.84 27.90
CA SER A 122 -36.48 -2.33 29.10
C SER A 122 -37.45 -2.82 30.18
N ASP A 123 -38.58 -2.19 30.32
CA ASP A 123 -39.64 -2.56 31.29
C ASP A 123 -40.26 -3.94 30.99
N LEU A 124 -40.34 -4.34 29.72
CA LEU A 124 -40.80 -5.68 29.34
C LEU A 124 -39.79 -6.77 29.76
N TRP A 125 -38.53 -6.43 29.78
CA TRP A 125 -37.45 -7.36 30.16
C TRP A 125 -37.37 -7.56 31.68
N GLU A 126 -37.56 -6.50 32.42
CA GLU A 126 -37.50 -6.55 33.89
C GLU A 126 -38.68 -7.31 34.53
N GLN A 127 -39.86 -7.28 33.91
CA GLN A 127 -41.04 -7.99 34.39
C GLN A 127 -40.97 -9.52 34.20
N GLN A 128 -40.24 -9.97 33.18
CA GLN A 128 -40.11 -11.42 32.90
C GLN A 128 -39.43 -12.19 34.03
N HIS A 129 -38.63 -11.53 34.87
CA HIS A 129 -37.96 -12.17 36.01
C HIS A 129 -38.87 -12.43 37.23
N LYS A 130 -40.05 -11.84 37.25
CA LYS A 130 -41.02 -12.00 38.38
C LYS A 130 -42.12 -13.04 38.16
N ASN A 131 -42.38 -13.47 36.91
CA ASN A 131 -43.46 -14.39 36.55
C ASN A 131 -42.98 -15.66 35.85
N ASN A 132 -42.51 -16.61 36.62
CA ASN A 132 -41.77 -17.81 36.19
C ASN A 132 -42.67 -18.99 35.73
N GLN A 133 -43.80 -18.79 35.00
CA GLN A 133 -44.71 -19.92 34.74
C GLN A 133 -45.03 -20.26 33.30
N LEU A 134 -44.59 -19.51 32.30
CA LEU A 134 -44.79 -19.85 30.88
C LEU A 134 -43.61 -20.65 30.34
N LYS A 135 -43.70 -21.97 30.32
CA LYS A 135 -42.70 -22.82 29.65
C LYS A 135 -43.03 -22.85 28.13
N ILE A 136 -42.16 -22.28 27.34
CA ILE A 136 -42.19 -22.39 25.89
C ILE A 136 -41.21 -23.46 25.48
N ASN A 137 -41.67 -24.53 24.82
CA ASN A 137 -40.80 -25.63 24.39
C ASN A 137 -40.07 -25.30 23.07
N ARG A 138 -40.74 -24.61 22.15
CA ARG A 138 -40.18 -24.21 20.86
C ARG A 138 -40.51 -22.76 20.52
N PHE A 139 -39.49 -21.96 20.25
CA PHE A 139 -39.63 -20.58 19.76
C PHE A 139 -39.09 -20.48 18.35
N ILE A 140 -39.89 -19.88 17.45
CA ILE A 140 -39.52 -19.66 16.05
C ILE A 140 -39.79 -18.20 15.70
N LEU A 141 -38.80 -17.55 15.11
CA LEU A 141 -38.91 -16.23 14.53
C LEU A 141 -38.56 -16.34 13.05
N GLU A 142 -39.46 -15.88 12.19
CA GLU A 142 -39.31 -15.96 10.74
C GLU A 142 -39.34 -14.56 10.12
N ASN A 143 -38.33 -14.24 9.33
CA ASN A 143 -38.19 -13.00 8.59
C ASN A 143 -38.39 -11.73 9.45
N ALA A 144 -37.80 -11.72 10.66
CA ALA A 144 -37.92 -10.56 11.53
C ALA A 144 -36.92 -9.45 11.13
N SER A 145 -37.24 -8.23 11.53
CA SER A 145 -36.35 -7.08 11.41
C SER A 145 -36.24 -6.34 12.73
N PHE A 146 -35.03 -5.90 13.04
CA PHE A 146 -34.72 -5.09 14.21
C PHE A 146 -34.08 -3.79 13.74
N ARG A 147 -34.60 -2.67 14.19
CA ARG A 147 -34.01 -1.36 14.05
C ARG A 147 -33.54 -0.91 15.42
N ILE A 148 -32.24 -0.80 15.60
CA ILE A 148 -31.61 -0.42 16.87
C ILE A 148 -31.07 1.00 16.71
N ASN A 149 -31.59 1.93 17.50
CA ASN A 149 -31.16 3.33 17.53
C ASN A 149 -30.68 3.64 18.96
N ASP A 150 -29.37 3.78 19.12
CA ASP A 150 -28.74 4.10 20.42
C ASP A 150 -28.59 5.61 20.67
N GLY A 151 -29.19 6.45 19.80
CA GLY A 151 -29.08 7.91 19.84
C GLY A 151 -27.90 8.47 19.05
N GLN A 152 -26.89 7.64 18.75
CA GLN A 152 -25.74 8.04 17.94
C GLN A 152 -25.69 7.26 16.61
N ASN A 153 -26.05 5.99 16.62
CA ASN A 153 -25.96 5.09 15.48
C ASN A 153 -27.27 4.34 15.25
N ILE A 154 -27.57 4.07 13.98
CA ILE A 154 -28.70 3.22 13.58
C ILE A 154 -28.14 1.94 12.99
N GLN A 155 -28.45 0.81 13.65
CA GLN A 155 -28.17 -0.54 13.15
C GLN A 155 -29.47 -1.21 12.74
N LYS A 156 -29.42 -2.03 11.70
CA LYS A 156 -30.56 -2.80 11.22
C LYS A 156 -30.17 -4.24 11.09
N ILE A 157 -30.99 -5.12 11.64
CA ILE A 157 -30.95 -6.56 11.40
C ILE A 157 -32.18 -6.87 10.54
N ASN A 158 -32.01 -7.45 9.39
CA ASN A 158 -33.10 -7.81 8.50
C ASN A 158 -33.07 -9.30 8.23
N GLN A 159 -34.23 -9.84 7.84
CA GLN A 159 -34.37 -11.27 7.50
C GLN A 159 -33.88 -12.19 8.60
N LEU A 160 -34.08 -11.80 9.86
CA LEU A 160 -33.66 -12.60 10.99
C LEU A 160 -34.58 -13.78 11.16
N ASN A 161 -34.02 -14.98 11.09
CA ASN A 161 -34.68 -16.22 11.39
C ASN A 161 -34.02 -16.81 12.63
N LEU A 162 -34.85 -17.23 13.60
CA LEU A 162 -34.38 -17.86 14.84
C LEU A 162 -35.22 -19.08 15.13
N GLN A 163 -34.57 -20.17 15.41
CA GLN A 163 -35.22 -21.41 15.86
C GLN A 163 -34.55 -21.86 17.16
N TRP A 164 -35.38 -21.97 18.20
CA TRP A 164 -34.94 -22.40 19.50
C TRP A 164 -35.80 -23.58 19.98
N HIS A 165 -35.20 -24.73 20.15
CA HIS A 165 -35.87 -25.98 20.51
C HIS A 165 -35.50 -26.41 21.90
N ASN A 166 -36.46 -27.05 22.64
CA ASN A 166 -36.29 -27.60 23.99
C ASN A 166 -35.87 -26.55 25.01
N LEU A 167 -36.56 -25.41 25.04
CA LEU A 167 -36.31 -24.37 26.05
C LEU A 167 -36.48 -24.97 27.45
N GLY A 168 -35.41 -24.92 28.26
CA GLY A 168 -35.40 -25.42 29.64
C GLY A 168 -34.57 -26.67 29.87
N ASN A 169 -34.03 -27.32 28.85
CA ASN A 169 -33.06 -28.41 28.92
C ASN A 169 -31.97 -28.16 27.87
N ASN A 170 -31.11 -29.12 27.54
CA ASN A 170 -30.13 -28.96 26.45
C ASN A 170 -30.82 -28.49 25.17
N SER A 171 -30.89 -27.20 24.97
CA SER A 171 -31.69 -26.58 23.91
C SER A 171 -30.84 -26.17 22.73
N LEU A 172 -31.29 -26.52 21.52
CA LEU A 172 -30.62 -26.11 20.30
C LEU A 172 -31.12 -24.74 19.83
N LEU A 173 -30.21 -23.80 19.71
CA LEU A 173 -30.45 -22.48 19.08
C LEU A 173 -29.83 -22.46 17.69
N LYS A 174 -30.62 -22.02 16.70
CA LYS A 174 -30.14 -21.63 15.36
C LYS A 174 -30.64 -20.26 15.04
N LEU A 175 -29.77 -19.39 14.53
CA LEU A 175 -30.08 -18.04 14.13
C LEU A 175 -29.37 -17.75 12.81
N ASP A 176 -30.07 -17.13 11.88
CA ASP A 176 -29.51 -16.54 10.68
C ASP A 176 -30.16 -15.20 10.40
N GLY A 177 -29.40 -14.28 9.81
CA GLY A 177 -29.92 -12.94 9.51
C GLY A 177 -28.89 -12.07 8.81
N THR A 178 -29.35 -10.90 8.37
CA THR A 178 -28.54 -9.89 7.70
C THR A 178 -28.40 -8.66 8.59
N LEU A 179 -27.17 -8.34 8.98
CA LEU A 179 -26.84 -7.17 9.78
C LEU A 179 -26.35 -6.05 8.84
N SER A 180 -26.86 -4.85 8.99
CA SER A 180 -26.40 -3.65 8.30
C SER A 180 -26.44 -2.44 9.23
N GLY A 181 -25.54 -1.49 9.05
CA GLY A 181 -25.45 -0.28 9.87
C GLY A 181 -25.03 0.92 9.05
N GLN A 182 -25.11 2.10 9.67
CA GLN A 182 -24.76 3.36 9.00
C GLN A 182 -23.28 3.38 8.56
N TYR A 183 -22.40 2.71 9.30
CA TYR A 183 -20.94 2.64 9.06
C TYR A 183 -20.45 1.23 8.76
N MET A 184 -21.37 0.26 8.66
CA MET A 184 -21.02 -1.15 8.43
C MET A 184 -21.58 -1.61 7.10
N GLN A 185 -20.77 -2.36 6.37
CA GLN A 185 -21.26 -3.08 5.20
C GLN A 185 -22.24 -4.17 5.61
N THR A 186 -23.11 -4.55 4.68
CA THR A 186 -24.08 -5.63 4.91
C THR A 186 -23.34 -6.93 5.18
N MET A 187 -23.65 -7.58 6.30
CA MET A 187 -23.11 -8.86 6.72
C MET A 187 -24.23 -9.88 6.88
N GLN A 188 -24.01 -11.07 6.35
CA GLN A 188 -24.88 -12.24 6.61
C GLN A 188 -24.28 -13.01 7.77
N CYS A 189 -25.08 -13.26 8.82
CA CYS A 189 -24.66 -13.95 10.02
C CYS A 189 -25.46 -15.23 10.21
N GLN A 190 -24.78 -16.34 10.52
CA GLN A 190 -25.39 -17.61 10.92
C GLN A 190 -24.78 -18.03 12.24
N LEU A 191 -25.63 -18.38 13.21
CA LEU A 191 -25.20 -18.84 14.53
C LEU A 191 -25.94 -20.12 14.91
N SER A 192 -25.21 -21.09 15.41
CA SER A 192 -25.78 -22.28 16.07
C SER A 192 -25.11 -22.49 17.42
N ALA A 193 -25.88 -22.91 18.43
CA ALA A 193 -25.37 -23.15 19.76
C ALA A 193 -26.27 -24.13 20.54
N VAL A 194 -25.71 -24.84 21.52
CA VAL A 194 -26.44 -25.66 22.50
C VAL A 194 -26.50 -24.90 23.82
N TYR A 195 -27.68 -24.53 24.23
CA TYR A 195 -27.90 -23.85 25.51
C TYR A 195 -28.16 -24.87 26.64
N ARG A 196 -27.46 -24.70 27.75
CA ARG A 196 -27.67 -25.46 28.98
C ARG A 196 -28.08 -24.54 30.11
N PRO A 197 -29.29 -24.70 30.68
CA PRO A 197 -29.81 -23.84 31.75
C PRO A 197 -29.36 -24.34 33.13
N ASP A 198 -28.05 -24.47 33.33
CA ASP A 198 -27.52 -24.77 34.66
C ASP A 198 -27.54 -23.53 35.56
N ALA A 199 -26.99 -23.60 36.78
CA ALA A 199 -26.90 -22.44 37.69
C ALA A 199 -26.23 -21.21 37.05
N VAL A 200 -25.40 -21.41 36.03
CA VAL A 200 -24.84 -20.40 35.14
C VAL A 200 -25.26 -20.74 33.72
N MET A 201 -25.99 -19.84 33.04
CA MET A 201 -26.41 -20.04 31.64
C MET A 201 -25.19 -20.32 30.77
N GLN A 202 -25.07 -21.53 30.26
CA GLN A 202 -23.96 -21.97 29.42
C GLN A 202 -24.42 -22.15 27.97
N TRP A 203 -23.60 -21.70 27.06
CA TRP A 203 -23.74 -21.91 25.62
C TRP A 203 -22.57 -22.76 25.17
N GLN A 204 -22.82 -23.93 24.64
CA GLN A 204 -21.81 -24.88 24.20
C GLN A 204 -21.88 -25.01 22.69
N ASP A 205 -20.76 -25.38 22.09
CA ASP A 205 -20.64 -25.61 20.66
C ASP A 205 -21.18 -24.42 19.82
N VAL A 206 -20.84 -23.21 20.24
CA VAL A 206 -21.25 -22.00 19.53
C VAL A 206 -20.46 -21.90 18.24
N ASN A 207 -21.18 -21.99 17.13
CA ASN A 207 -20.63 -21.83 15.80
C ASN A 207 -21.24 -20.55 15.19
N LEU A 208 -20.41 -19.56 14.91
CA LEU A 208 -20.78 -18.29 14.26
C LEU A 208 -20.11 -18.22 12.90
N GLU A 209 -20.88 -18.02 11.86
CA GLU A 209 -20.41 -17.75 10.52
C GLU A 209 -20.87 -16.35 10.06
N VAL A 210 -19.95 -15.57 9.49
CA VAL A 210 -20.21 -14.22 8.98
C VAL A 210 -19.71 -14.11 7.56
N LYS A 211 -20.60 -13.78 6.62
CA LYS A 211 -20.27 -13.51 5.22
C LYS A 211 -20.46 -12.02 4.94
N THR A 212 -19.46 -11.40 4.35
CA THR A 212 -19.50 -9.96 4.02
C THR A 212 -18.67 -9.67 2.77
N LYS A 213 -18.91 -8.52 2.15
CA LYS A 213 -18.10 -8.03 1.05
C LYS A 213 -17.40 -6.76 1.49
N LEU A 214 -16.08 -6.85 1.65
CA LEU A 214 -15.24 -5.71 2.06
C LEU A 214 -14.65 -5.01 0.83
N PRO A 215 -14.56 -3.66 0.81
CA PRO A 215 -14.06 -2.91 -0.36
C PRO A 215 -12.67 -3.33 -0.80
N SER A 216 -11.77 -3.59 0.16
CA SER A 216 -10.37 -3.93 -0.07
C SER A 216 -10.09 -5.43 -0.18
N LEU A 217 -10.97 -6.28 0.38
CA LEU A 217 -10.76 -7.73 0.49
C LEU A 217 -11.73 -8.56 -0.34
N GLY A 218 -12.75 -7.93 -0.96
CA GLY A 218 -13.78 -8.63 -1.73
C GLY A 218 -14.69 -9.49 -0.87
N ASP A 219 -15.20 -10.57 -1.45
CA ASP A 219 -16.07 -11.51 -0.75
C ASP A 219 -15.27 -12.25 0.33
N SER A 220 -15.76 -12.16 1.56
CA SER A 220 -15.06 -12.63 2.77
C SER A 220 -15.99 -13.44 3.65
N ASN A 221 -15.44 -14.49 4.29
CA ASN A 221 -16.14 -15.39 5.19
C ASN A 221 -15.32 -15.57 6.48
N GLY A 222 -15.95 -15.31 7.63
CA GLY A 222 -15.40 -15.55 8.96
C GLY A 222 -16.16 -16.64 9.68
N GLN A 223 -15.47 -17.48 10.43
CA GLN A 223 -16.06 -18.54 11.25
C GLN A 223 -15.43 -18.54 12.64
N TRP A 224 -16.24 -18.69 13.68
CA TRP A 224 -15.83 -18.74 15.08
C TRP A 224 -16.48 -19.94 15.75
N HIS A 225 -15.71 -20.65 16.54
CA HIS A 225 -16.15 -21.77 17.35
C HIS A 225 -15.69 -21.57 18.79
N PHE A 226 -16.64 -21.64 19.75
CA PHE A 226 -16.35 -21.42 21.17
C PHE A 226 -17.47 -21.92 22.09
N ASP A 227 -17.15 -22.10 23.36
CA ASP A 227 -18.12 -22.20 24.44
C ASP A 227 -18.19 -20.87 25.20
N ALA A 228 -19.37 -20.51 25.70
CA ALA A 228 -19.59 -19.30 26.46
C ALA A 228 -20.48 -19.52 27.67
N ARG A 229 -20.27 -18.71 28.71
CA ARG A 229 -21.13 -18.63 29.88
C ARG A 229 -21.62 -17.20 30.10
N TRP A 230 -22.86 -17.04 30.46
CA TRP A 230 -23.42 -15.74 30.81
C TRP A 230 -23.04 -15.38 32.25
N LEU A 231 -22.54 -14.16 32.47
CA LEU A 231 -22.22 -13.58 33.77
C LEU A 231 -23.24 -12.49 34.12
N PRO A 232 -24.31 -12.79 34.89
CA PRO A 232 -25.45 -11.86 35.06
C PRO A 232 -25.06 -10.54 35.72
N GLN A 233 -24.15 -10.58 36.71
CA GLN A 233 -23.70 -9.37 37.41
C GLN A 233 -22.94 -8.36 36.49
N GLN A 234 -22.27 -8.88 35.47
CA GLN A 234 -21.47 -8.07 34.54
C GLN A 234 -22.18 -7.87 33.22
N GLN A 235 -23.34 -8.51 32.99
CA GLN A 235 -24.10 -8.48 31.73
C GLN A 235 -23.26 -8.79 30.49
N LEU A 236 -22.42 -9.83 30.57
CA LEU A 236 -21.58 -10.25 29.49
C LEU A 236 -21.46 -11.79 29.40
N PHE A 237 -21.10 -12.24 28.19
CA PHE A 237 -20.69 -13.62 27.95
C PHE A 237 -19.17 -13.74 28.10
N GLN A 238 -18.73 -14.75 28.82
CA GLN A 238 -17.31 -15.13 28.89
C GLN A 238 -17.10 -16.43 28.15
N THR A 239 -16.20 -16.42 27.17
CA THR A 239 -15.80 -17.62 26.43
C THR A 239 -14.71 -18.39 27.20
N THR A 240 -14.55 -19.65 26.89
CA THR A 240 -13.38 -20.44 27.31
C THR A 240 -12.26 -20.31 26.29
N ALA A 241 -12.17 -21.27 25.36
CA ALA A 241 -11.29 -21.20 24.20
C ALA A 241 -12.10 -20.79 22.98
N VAL A 242 -11.54 -19.91 22.16
CA VAL A 242 -12.13 -19.49 20.89
C VAL A 242 -11.19 -19.92 19.80
N GLN A 243 -11.74 -20.59 18.79
CA GLN A 243 -11.07 -20.84 17.51
C GLN A 243 -11.77 -20.00 16.46
N TRP A 244 -11.01 -19.36 15.60
CA TRP A 244 -11.57 -18.53 14.57
C TRP A 244 -10.77 -18.64 13.28
N GLN A 245 -11.45 -18.43 12.15
CA GLN A 245 -10.84 -18.37 10.83
C GLN A 245 -11.55 -17.32 9.98
N TRP A 246 -10.80 -16.69 9.11
CA TRP A 246 -11.26 -15.72 8.15
C TRP A 246 -10.66 -16.02 6.79
N HIS A 247 -11.50 -16.04 5.77
CA HIS A 247 -11.09 -16.26 4.39
C HIS A 247 -11.58 -15.12 3.51
N SER A 248 -10.74 -14.64 2.59
CA SER A 248 -11.09 -13.63 1.60
C SER A 248 -10.61 -14.06 0.22
N GLN A 249 -11.43 -13.81 -0.81
CA GLN A 249 -11.08 -14.14 -2.19
C GLN A 249 -9.94 -13.29 -2.74
N HIS A 250 -9.83 -12.03 -2.29
CA HIS A 250 -8.76 -11.16 -2.73
C HIS A 250 -7.44 -11.59 -2.11
N ASN A 251 -6.42 -11.81 -2.96
CA ASN A 251 -5.10 -12.33 -2.59
C ASN A 251 -5.14 -13.70 -1.88
N GLN A 252 -6.22 -14.48 -2.02
CA GLN A 252 -6.39 -15.77 -1.34
C GLN A 252 -6.05 -15.68 0.17
N LEU A 253 -6.44 -14.57 0.81
CA LEU A 253 -6.13 -14.32 2.20
C LEU A 253 -6.87 -15.32 3.10
N HIS A 254 -6.10 -16.08 3.87
CA HIS A 254 -6.61 -16.97 4.90
C HIS A 254 -5.97 -16.59 6.24
N ILE A 255 -6.80 -16.33 7.24
CA ILE A 255 -6.35 -16.05 8.61
C ILE A 255 -7.04 -17.04 9.52
N SER A 256 -6.30 -17.68 10.39
CA SER A 256 -6.86 -18.56 11.44
C SER A 256 -6.19 -18.27 12.77
N GLY A 257 -6.90 -18.51 13.87
CA GLY A 257 -6.33 -18.18 15.14
C GLY A 257 -7.12 -18.74 16.32
N ASN A 258 -6.65 -18.38 17.50
CA ASN A 258 -7.26 -18.76 18.75
C ASN A 258 -7.23 -17.61 19.77
N GLY A 259 -8.04 -17.74 20.80
CA GLY A 259 -8.08 -16.84 21.92
C GLY A 259 -8.69 -17.53 23.14
N GLN A 260 -8.56 -16.90 24.29
CA GLN A 260 -9.08 -17.45 25.54
C GLN A 260 -9.71 -16.35 26.40
N ASN A 261 -10.75 -16.72 27.15
CA ASN A 261 -11.40 -15.87 28.13
C ASN A 261 -11.94 -14.56 27.56
N TRP A 262 -12.41 -14.57 26.30
CA TRP A 262 -13.04 -13.39 25.72
C TRP A 262 -14.31 -13.02 26.48
N GLN A 263 -14.52 -11.74 26.69
CA GLN A 263 -15.70 -11.20 27.35
C GLN A 263 -16.49 -10.36 26.34
N LEU A 264 -17.69 -10.82 26.03
CA LEU A 264 -18.55 -10.27 24.99
C LEU A 264 -19.79 -9.67 25.65
N GLY A 265 -19.88 -8.35 25.71
CA GLY A 265 -21.02 -7.61 26.23
C GLY A 265 -21.63 -6.69 25.18
N TRP A 266 -22.77 -6.10 25.47
CA TRP A 266 -23.46 -5.24 24.51
C TRP A 266 -22.66 -3.98 24.13
N ALA A 267 -21.95 -3.39 25.08
CA ALA A 267 -21.11 -2.19 24.86
C ALA A 267 -19.65 -2.42 25.29
N LYS A 268 -19.25 -3.68 25.42
CA LYS A 268 -17.93 -4.04 25.92
C LYS A 268 -17.48 -5.36 25.32
N LEU A 269 -16.31 -5.32 24.69
CA LEU A 269 -15.59 -6.49 24.22
C LEU A 269 -14.19 -6.47 24.86
N LEU A 270 -13.79 -7.55 25.51
CA LEU A 270 -12.45 -7.72 26.05
C LEU A 270 -11.87 -9.01 25.53
N LEU A 271 -10.73 -8.93 24.88
CA LEU A 271 -9.96 -10.05 24.34
C LEU A 271 -8.57 -10.04 25.00
N PRO A 272 -8.42 -10.75 26.13
CA PRO A 272 -7.15 -10.75 26.85
C PRO A 272 -5.99 -11.25 26.00
N GLN A 273 -6.25 -12.23 25.14
CA GLN A 273 -5.29 -12.80 24.21
C GLN A 273 -5.95 -13.12 22.88
N LEU A 274 -5.31 -12.70 21.81
CA LEU A 274 -5.68 -12.97 20.43
C LEU A 274 -4.42 -13.40 19.68
N ASN A 275 -4.40 -14.62 19.16
CA ASN A 275 -3.31 -15.12 18.32
C ASN A 275 -3.88 -15.58 16.99
N GLY A 276 -3.12 -15.37 15.92
CA GLY A 276 -3.53 -15.76 14.58
C GLY A 276 -2.35 -16.02 13.66
N VAL A 277 -2.61 -16.79 12.61
CA VAL A 277 -1.70 -17.04 11.50
C VAL A 277 -2.43 -16.63 10.23
N ALA A 278 -1.76 -15.86 9.40
CA ALA A 278 -2.29 -15.41 8.12
C ALA A 278 -1.42 -15.94 6.98
N THR A 279 -2.06 -16.36 5.90
CA THR A 279 -1.41 -16.66 4.62
C THR A 279 -2.07 -15.85 3.52
N ALA A 280 -1.30 -15.31 2.60
CA ALA A 280 -1.81 -14.54 1.47
C ALA A 280 -0.93 -14.75 0.24
N GLN A 281 -1.54 -14.65 -0.96
CA GLN A 281 -0.82 -14.69 -2.22
C GLN A 281 -0.75 -13.27 -2.81
N ILE A 282 0.46 -12.72 -2.96
CA ILE A 282 0.69 -11.43 -3.62
C ILE A 282 1.58 -11.62 -4.83
N GLY A 283 1.00 -11.60 -6.04
CA GLY A 283 1.69 -11.99 -7.25
C GLY A 283 2.11 -13.46 -7.19
N ASP A 284 3.39 -13.75 -7.43
CA ASP A 284 3.95 -15.10 -7.36
C ASP A 284 4.48 -15.47 -5.96
N ASN A 285 4.36 -14.57 -4.97
CA ASN A 285 4.91 -14.77 -3.64
C ASN A 285 3.81 -15.15 -2.64
N GLU A 286 4.06 -16.20 -1.86
CA GLU A 286 3.28 -16.54 -0.68
C GLU A 286 3.83 -15.76 0.52
N ILE A 287 2.94 -15.08 1.23
CA ILE A 287 3.25 -14.32 2.45
C ILE A 287 2.64 -15.06 3.63
N ASN A 288 3.45 -15.38 4.60
CA ASN A 288 3.04 -15.96 5.87
C ASN A 288 3.24 -14.94 6.98
N ALA A 289 2.23 -14.76 7.83
CA ALA A 289 2.30 -13.85 8.96
C ALA A 289 1.69 -14.46 10.22
N THR A 290 2.27 -14.14 11.37
CA THR A 290 1.67 -14.42 12.67
C THR A 290 1.23 -13.11 13.32
N LEU A 291 0.09 -13.13 13.95
CA LEU A 291 -0.47 -12.01 14.71
C LEU A 291 -0.59 -12.43 16.17
N SER A 292 -0.08 -11.62 17.06
CA SER A 292 -0.36 -11.71 18.49
C SER A 292 -0.84 -10.35 19.01
N ALA A 293 -1.88 -10.37 19.84
CA ALA A 293 -2.34 -9.16 20.52
C ALA A 293 -2.79 -9.49 21.93
N SER A 294 -2.49 -8.61 22.87
CA SER A 294 -2.86 -8.73 24.27
C SER A 294 -3.72 -7.55 24.74
N ASN A 295 -4.65 -7.85 25.65
CA ASN A 295 -5.55 -6.87 26.23
C ASN A 295 -6.25 -5.98 25.20
N THR A 296 -6.76 -6.61 24.16
CA THR A 296 -7.59 -5.92 23.17
C THR A 296 -8.95 -5.61 23.81
N SER A 297 -9.39 -4.39 23.73
CA SER A 297 -10.67 -3.98 24.29
C SER A 297 -11.43 -3.05 23.34
N TRP A 298 -12.76 -3.18 23.38
CA TRP A 298 -13.70 -2.21 22.81
C TRP A 298 -14.71 -1.86 23.89
N ILE A 299 -14.70 -0.61 24.32
CA ILE A 299 -15.53 -0.09 25.39
C ILE A 299 -16.08 1.25 24.96
N GLN A 300 -17.40 1.43 24.96
CA GLN A 300 -18.05 2.70 24.58
C GLN A 300 -17.55 3.28 23.24
N ASN A 301 -17.47 2.43 22.20
CA ASN A 301 -16.99 2.76 20.87
C ASN A 301 -15.49 3.09 20.76
N GLN A 302 -14.71 2.83 21.79
CA GLN A 302 -13.26 3.01 21.76
C GLN A 302 -12.57 1.65 21.71
N TRP A 303 -11.72 1.47 20.68
CA TRP A 303 -10.86 0.29 20.58
C TRP A 303 -9.50 0.58 21.19
N SER A 304 -8.94 -0.38 21.90
CA SER A 304 -7.56 -0.34 22.33
C SER A 304 -6.92 -1.73 22.25
N LEU A 305 -5.67 -1.77 21.82
CA LEU A 305 -4.80 -2.94 21.87
C LEU A 305 -3.55 -2.51 22.65
N SER A 306 -3.41 -3.02 23.87
CA SER A 306 -2.29 -2.62 24.72
C SER A 306 -0.94 -3.04 24.14
N GLN A 307 -0.93 -4.14 23.40
CA GLN A 307 0.23 -4.60 22.66
C GLN A 307 -0.22 -5.48 21.51
N PHE A 308 0.31 -5.22 20.33
CA PHE A 308 0.20 -6.13 19.19
C PHE A 308 1.58 -6.37 18.57
N GLN A 309 1.74 -7.53 17.96
CA GLN A 309 2.89 -7.89 17.15
C GLN A 309 2.43 -8.67 15.93
N ILE A 310 2.97 -8.30 14.80
CA ILE A 310 2.77 -8.99 13.52
C ILE A 310 4.17 -9.37 13.01
N ASP A 311 4.42 -10.67 12.92
CA ASP A 311 5.62 -11.21 12.31
C ASP A 311 5.26 -11.79 10.95
N SER A 312 5.88 -11.30 9.90
CA SER A 312 5.62 -11.76 8.54
C SER A 312 6.90 -12.15 7.83
N GLY A 313 6.81 -13.16 6.98
CA GLY A 313 7.91 -13.62 6.16
C GLY A 313 7.45 -13.90 4.73
N TRP A 314 8.29 -13.57 3.78
CA TRP A 314 8.08 -13.96 2.38
C TRP A 314 9.41 -14.26 1.71
N GLN A 315 9.35 -15.13 0.73
CA GLN A 315 10.50 -15.53 -0.05
C GLN A 315 10.26 -15.17 -1.52
N SER A 316 11.22 -14.46 -2.10
CA SER A 316 11.32 -14.23 -3.54
C SER A 316 12.46 -15.06 -4.14
N HIS A 317 12.64 -15.02 -5.47
CA HIS A 317 13.76 -15.68 -6.12
C HIS A 317 15.13 -15.16 -5.65
N LEU A 318 15.21 -13.94 -5.13
CA LEU A 318 16.46 -13.28 -4.78
C LEU A 318 16.64 -13.15 -3.27
N TYR A 319 15.56 -12.99 -2.50
CA TYR A 319 15.63 -12.65 -1.09
C TYR A 319 14.60 -13.39 -0.27
N GLN A 320 14.98 -13.72 0.94
CA GLN A 320 14.09 -14.09 2.04
C GLN A 320 13.98 -12.88 2.97
N THR A 321 12.75 -12.43 3.22
CA THR A 321 12.48 -11.24 4.02
C THR A 321 11.64 -11.61 5.23
N ALA A 322 12.03 -11.12 6.39
CA ALA A 322 11.24 -11.15 7.62
C ALA A 322 10.93 -9.71 8.04
N LEU A 323 9.69 -9.45 8.44
CA LEU A 323 9.21 -8.14 8.91
C LEU A 323 8.43 -8.35 10.21
N THR A 324 8.85 -7.66 11.26
CA THR A 324 8.14 -7.59 12.53
C THR A 324 7.62 -6.17 12.75
N VAL A 325 6.32 -6.04 12.97
CA VAL A 325 5.67 -4.78 13.33
C VAL A 325 5.00 -4.95 14.68
N SER A 326 5.31 -4.08 15.64
CA SER A 326 4.69 -4.12 16.97
C SER A 326 4.32 -2.71 17.44
N GLY A 327 3.42 -2.61 18.41
CA GLY A 327 3.00 -1.33 18.96
C GLY A 327 1.79 -1.44 19.87
N GLN A 328 1.24 -0.28 20.19
CA GLN A 328 0.02 -0.11 20.99
C GLN A 328 -0.99 0.69 20.16
N LEU A 329 -2.15 0.10 19.87
CA LEU A 329 -3.21 0.79 19.14
C LEU A 329 -4.27 1.32 20.12
N ASN A 330 -4.57 2.60 20.03
CA ASN A 330 -5.66 3.26 20.73
C ASN A 330 -6.55 3.96 19.71
N TRP A 331 -7.85 3.62 19.71
CA TRP A 331 -8.87 4.27 18.90
C TRP A 331 -9.74 5.10 19.83
N LEU A 332 -9.43 6.41 19.91
CA LEU A 332 -10.01 7.31 20.92
C LEU A 332 -11.50 7.56 20.71
N ASP A 333 -11.92 7.55 19.48
CA ASP A 333 -13.31 7.61 19.02
C ASP A 333 -13.37 6.98 17.62
N MET A 334 -14.53 6.94 16.96
CA MET A 334 -14.60 6.43 15.58
C MET A 334 -13.80 7.29 14.57
N ARG A 335 -13.26 8.42 15.00
CA ARG A 335 -12.64 9.42 14.15
C ARG A 335 -11.13 9.50 14.26
N HIS A 336 -10.56 9.11 15.41
CA HIS A 336 -9.12 9.27 15.64
C HIS A 336 -8.52 8.02 16.24
N TRP A 337 -7.45 7.53 15.62
CA TRP A 337 -6.69 6.39 16.10
C TRP A 337 -5.20 6.72 16.16
N LYS A 338 -4.49 6.06 17.07
CA LYS A 338 -3.06 6.23 17.27
C LYS A 338 -2.39 4.90 17.57
N ILE A 339 -1.32 4.63 16.85
CA ILE A 339 -0.34 3.59 17.20
C ILE A 339 0.84 4.31 17.87
N SER A 340 1.07 4.03 19.14
CA SER A 340 2.23 4.49 19.90
C SER A 340 3.21 3.34 20.10
N ASN A 341 4.47 3.68 20.40
CA ASN A 341 5.55 2.71 20.53
C ASN A 341 5.61 1.75 19.32
N LEU A 342 5.31 2.32 18.14
CA LEU A 342 5.42 1.58 16.88
C LEU A 342 6.88 1.17 16.69
N SER A 343 7.12 -0.12 16.50
CA SER A 343 8.42 -0.67 16.12
C SER A 343 8.26 -1.44 14.82
N VAL A 344 9.14 -1.19 13.87
CA VAL A 344 9.18 -1.82 12.55
C VAL A 344 10.58 -2.38 12.33
N ASN A 345 10.72 -3.68 12.45
CA ASN A 345 11.98 -4.39 12.26
C ASN A 345 11.92 -5.21 10.99
N SER A 346 12.88 -5.04 10.10
CA SER A 346 13.00 -5.85 8.90
C SER A 346 14.37 -6.51 8.80
N HIS A 347 14.36 -7.71 8.26
CA HIS A 347 15.54 -8.50 8.01
C HIS A 347 15.42 -9.14 6.64
N GLN A 348 16.41 -8.96 5.80
CA GLN A 348 16.42 -9.48 4.44
C GLN A 348 17.76 -10.16 4.15
N ASP A 349 17.71 -11.44 3.82
CA ASP A 349 18.86 -12.23 3.39
C ASP A 349 18.75 -12.61 1.91
N ALA A 350 19.85 -12.62 1.19
CA ALA A 350 19.87 -13.14 -0.17
C ALA A 350 19.79 -14.67 -0.19
N VAL A 351 18.95 -15.22 -1.06
CA VAL A 351 18.75 -16.67 -1.20
C VAL A 351 19.94 -17.35 -1.87
N ASN A 352 20.62 -16.67 -2.80
CA ASN A 352 21.81 -17.19 -3.49
C ASN A 352 23.02 -16.35 -3.07
N ALA A 353 23.97 -17.01 -2.43
CA ALA A 353 25.18 -16.48 -1.82
C ALA A 353 25.88 -15.35 -2.60
N LEU A 354 25.29 -14.15 -2.60
CA LEU A 354 26.01 -12.93 -2.88
C LEU A 354 26.63 -12.49 -1.56
N PRO A 355 27.95 -12.35 -1.46
CA PRO A 355 28.55 -11.91 -0.23
C PRO A 355 28.04 -10.51 0.13
N ASN A 356 27.53 -10.36 1.35
CA ASN A 356 27.12 -9.11 2.00
C ASN A 356 25.75 -8.49 1.63
N SER A 357 24.76 -9.28 1.29
CA SER A 357 23.41 -8.77 0.99
C SER A 357 22.42 -8.94 2.16
N ARG A 358 22.84 -8.63 3.36
CA ARG A 358 21.98 -8.63 4.54
C ARG A 358 21.52 -7.20 4.81
N PHE A 359 20.21 -6.95 4.70
CA PHE A 359 19.60 -5.65 5.02
C PHE A 359 18.86 -5.77 6.33
N ILE A 360 19.11 -4.85 7.25
CA ILE A 360 18.47 -4.82 8.57
C ILE A 360 17.97 -3.41 8.80
N SER A 361 16.69 -3.29 9.12
CA SER A 361 16.10 -2.03 9.53
C SER A 361 15.44 -2.17 10.88
N ASP A 362 15.66 -1.20 11.75
CA ASP A 362 15.08 -1.11 13.08
C ASP A 362 14.57 0.32 13.29
N LEU A 363 13.26 0.48 13.15
CA LEU A 363 12.59 1.77 13.19
C LEU A 363 11.60 1.81 14.33
N THR A 364 11.57 2.93 15.05
CA THR A 364 10.62 3.18 16.13
C THR A 364 9.92 4.51 15.95
N GLY A 365 8.67 4.61 16.44
CA GLY A 365 7.93 5.85 16.31
C GLY A 365 6.46 5.77 16.61
N SER A 366 5.67 6.47 15.79
CA SER A 366 4.21 6.51 15.94
C SER A 366 3.50 6.69 14.60
N LEU A 367 2.27 6.21 14.54
CA LEU A 367 1.36 6.41 13.43
C LEU A 367 0.01 6.86 13.99
N HIS A 368 -0.54 7.95 13.49
CA HIS A 368 -1.88 8.41 13.85
C HIS A 368 -2.69 8.72 12.60
N GLY A 369 -3.99 8.55 12.71
CA GLY A 369 -4.90 8.81 11.61
C GLY A 369 -6.28 9.26 12.09
N ASP A 370 -7.09 9.70 11.12
CA ASP A 370 -8.46 10.13 11.32
C ASP A 370 -9.47 9.32 10.49
N ASP A 371 -10.76 9.59 10.67
CA ASP A 371 -11.88 8.95 9.95
C ASP A 371 -12.00 9.39 8.50
N ASN A 372 -11.36 10.50 8.12
CA ASN A 372 -11.27 10.94 6.74
C ASN A 372 -10.21 10.14 5.96
N GLY A 373 -9.51 9.23 6.66
CA GLY A 373 -8.45 8.42 6.09
C GLY A 373 -7.10 9.14 6.01
N ASN A 374 -6.94 10.30 6.64
CA ASN A 374 -5.64 10.95 6.76
C ASN A 374 -4.79 10.23 7.82
N ALA A 375 -3.48 10.22 7.63
CA ALA A 375 -2.55 9.63 8.58
C ALA A 375 -1.22 10.37 8.62
N GLN A 376 -0.57 10.37 9.78
CA GLN A 376 0.78 10.86 9.96
C GLN A 376 1.66 9.75 10.53
N LEU A 377 2.76 9.46 9.85
CA LEU A 377 3.79 8.49 10.23
C LEU A 377 5.06 9.24 10.65
N VAL A 378 5.52 8.98 11.85
CA VAL A 378 6.83 9.47 12.33
C VAL A 378 7.64 8.26 12.76
N LEU A 379 8.77 8.03 12.10
CA LEU A 379 9.69 6.94 12.42
C LEU A 379 11.11 7.49 12.50
N GLN A 380 11.88 6.91 13.39
CA GLN A 380 13.32 7.15 13.53
C GLN A 380 14.01 5.83 13.87
N GLY A 381 15.28 5.72 13.53
CA GLY A 381 16.05 4.52 13.83
C GLY A 381 17.11 4.23 12.80
N LEU A 382 17.23 2.96 12.46
CA LEU A 382 18.22 2.49 11.48
C LEU A 382 17.54 1.90 10.24
N PHE A 383 17.98 2.30 9.07
CA PHE A 383 17.70 1.68 7.79
C PHE A 383 19.02 1.21 7.18
N ASP A 384 19.16 -0.10 6.94
CA ASP A 384 20.43 -0.73 6.54
C ASP A 384 21.61 -0.33 7.44
N ASN A 385 21.39 -0.35 8.76
CA ASN A 385 22.34 0.06 9.78
C ASN A 385 22.75 1.55 9.71
N GLN A 386 22.01 2.38 8.98
CA GLN A 386 22.26 3.83 8.87
C GLN A 386 21.11 4.61 9.49
N PRO A 387 21.40 5.69 10.23
CA PRO A 387 20.38 6.51 10.85
C PRO A 387 19.41 7.08 9.81
N VAL A 388 18.12 7.03 10.11
CA VAL A 388 17.05 7.58 9.30
C VAL A 388 15.99 8.25 10.16
N ASP A 389 15.46 9.36 9.67
CA ASP A 389 14.31 10.08 10.20
C ASP A 389 13.25 10.19 9.10
N ILE A 390 12.03 9.76 9.40
CA ILE A 390 10.90 9.73 8.48
C ILE A 390 9.72 10.48 9.11
N ASN A 391 9.19 11.48 8.43
CA ASN A 391 7.96 12.16 8.81
C ASN A 391 7.08 12.32 7.57
N LEU A 392 6.04 11.51 7.49
CA LEU A 392 5.14 11.44 6.34
C LEU A 392 3.71 11.71 6.76
N ASN A 393 3.02 12.51 5.96
CA ASN A 393 1.60 12.80 6.08
C ASN A 393 0.87 12.24 4.87
N TYR A 394 -0.05 11.34 5.09
CA TYR A 394 -0.97 10.82 4.09
C TYR A 394 -2.27 11.61 4.16
N GLN A 395 -2.71 12.14 3.03
CA GLN A 395 -3.99 12.80 2.86
C GLN A 395 -4.85 11.98 1.92
N SER A 396 -6.04 11.61 2.40
CA SER A 396 -7.05 10.88 1.63
C SER A 396 -8.02 11.86 0.98
N ASP A 397 -8.27 11.71 -0.29
CA ASP A 397 -9.37 12.38 -1.00
C ASP A 397 -10.20 11.30 -1.67
N LYS A 398 -11.52 11.41 -1.68
CA LYS A 398 -12.55 10.40 -2.04
C LYS A 398 -12.11 9.22 -2.91
N ASN A 399 -11.23 9.42 -3.88
CA ASN A 399 -10.70 8.38 -4.78
C ASN A 399 -9.18 8.42 -4.96
N SER A 400 -8.47 9.27 -4.22
CA SER A 400 -7.03 9.44 -4.34
C SER A 400 -6.35 9.59 -2.98
N GLY A 401 -5.06 9.30 -2.91
CA GLY A 401 -4.25 9.48 -1.72
C GLY A 401 -2.94 10.19 -2.05
N LYS A 402 -2.53 11.12 -1.19
CA LYS A 402 -1.31 11.88 -1.35
C LYS A 402 -0.43 11.77 -0.12
N VAL A 403 0.82 11.35 -0.31
CA VAL A 403 1.85 11.34 0.73
C VAL A 403 2.73 12.56 0.57
N ASN A 404 2.89 13.33 1.63
CA ASN A 404 3.81 14.46 1.70
C ASN A 404 4.66 14.33 2.96
N GLY A 405 5.85 14.95 2.96
CA GLY A 405 6.68 14.96 4.17
C GLY A 405 8.16 15.09 3.88
N ASN A 406 8.95 14.53 4.77
CA ASN A 406 10.40 14.52 4.64
C ASN A 406 10.98 13.18 5.09
N ILE A 407 12.04 12.76 4.39
CA ILE A 407 12.88 11.62 4.72
C ILE A 407 14.33 12.11 4.77
N HIS A 408 15.01 11.85 5.87
CA HIS A 408 16.42 12.13 6.02
C HIS A 408 17.18 10.86 6.32
N LEU A 409 18.20 10.54 5.53
CA LEU A 409 19.14 9.44 5.74
C LEU A 409 20.54 10.00 5.90
N VAL A 410 21.25 9.57 6.92
CA VAL A 410 22.68 9.94 7.10
C VAL A 410 23.51 9.29 6.00
N GLN A 411 23.26 8.02 5.69
CA GLN A 411 23.96 7.33 4.62
C GLN A 411 23.03 6.34 3.89
N LEU A 412 23.13 6.29 2.57
CA LEU A 412 22.50 5.26 1.75
C LEU A 412 23.57 4.56 0.90
N ASN A 413 23.76 3.27 1.11
CA ASN A 413 24.64 2.45 0.31
C ASN A 413 23.84 1.71 -0.77
N LEU A 414 23.97 2.12 -2.03
CA LEU A 414 23.26 1.51 -3.16
C LEU A 414 23.96 0.24 -3.70
N ARG A 415 25.17 -0.07 -3.27
CA ARG A 415 25.92 -1.22 -3.78
C ARG A 415 25.15 -2.54 -3.68
N PRO A 416 24.57 -2.88 -2.52
CA PRO A 416 23.82 -4.13 -2.40
C PRO A 416 22.61 -4.24 -3.32
N TYR A 417 22.01 -3.10 -3.69
CA TYR A 417 20.81 -3.04 -4.55
C TYR A 417 21.14 -3.05 -6.05
N THR A 418 22.40 -2.77 -6.41
CA THR A 418 22.81 -2.60 -7.82
C THR A 418 23.81 -3.66 -8.30
N ASP A 419 24.28 -4.56 -7.44
CA ASP A 419 25.30 -5.56 -7.72
C ASP A 419 24.85 -6.70 -8.65
N ASN A 420 23.57 -6.84 -8.88
CA ASN A 420 23.07 -7.86 -9.78
C ASN A 420 23.33 -7.46 -11.23
N THR A 421 24.32 -8.09 -11.85
CA THR A 421 24.62 -7.98 -13.28
C THR A 421 23.41 -8.31 -14.16
N THR A 422 22.39 -8.91 -13.62
CA THR A 422 21.13 -9.22 -14.31
C THR A 422 20.09 -8.14 -14.19
N GLY A 423 20.26 -7.09 -13.34
CA GLY A 423 19.45 -5.85 -13.32
C GLY A 423 17.95 -5.99 -13.61
N ILE A 424 17.41 -7.16 -13.37
CA ILE A 424 16.05 -7.49 -13.74
C ILE A 424 15.18 -7.10 -12.54
N LEU A 425 14.59 -5.94 -12.64
CA LEU A 425 13.38 -5.69 -11.89
C LEU A 425 12.40 -6.83 -12.21
N PRO A 426 11.62 -7.35 -11.22
CA PRO A 426 10.64 -8.39 -11.49
C PRO A 426 9.83 -8.05 -12.74
N SER A 427 9.53 -9.02 -13.59
CA SER A 427 8.82 -8.80 -14.86
C SER A 427 7.54 -7.97 -14.70
N ASP A 428 6.95 -8.01 -13.52
CA ASP A 428 5.68 -7.36 -13.19
C ASP A 428 5.82 -6.05 -12.40
N TRP A 429 7.05 -5.57 -12.11
CA TRP A 429 7.26 -4.39 -11.30
C TRP A 429 6.56 -3.14 -11.86
N GLN A 430 6.47 -3.00 -13.20
CA GLN A 430 5.76 -1.90 -13.85
C GLN A 430 4.26 -1.96 -13.57
N LYS A 431 3.66 -3.16 -13.58
CA LYS A 431 2.25 -3.36 -13.21
C LYS A 431 2.03 -3.10 -11.73
N LEU A 432 2.96 -3.57 -10.86
CA LEU A 432 2.93 -3.30 -9.43
C LEU A 432 3.00 -1.80 -9.17
N TRP A 433 3.93 -1.08 -9.79
CA TRP A 433 4.00 0.37 -9.69
C TRP A 433 2.69 1.03 -10.11
N GLN A 434 2.17 0.72 -11.31
CA GLN A 434 0.89 1.26 -11.80
C GLN A 434 -0.25 0.99 -10.84
N ASN A 435 -0.36 -0.23 -10.31
CA ASN A 435 -1.42 -0.61 -9.38
C ASN A 435 -1.30 0.12 -8.04
N TRP A 436 -0.09 0.23 -7.49
CA TRP A 436 0.16 0.90 -6.21
C TRP A 436 -0.11 2.40 -6.29
N PHE A 437 0.26 3.03 -7.39
CA PHE A 437 0.16 4.48 -7.57
C PHE A 437 -1.00 4.92 -8.47
N LYS A 438 -1.90 4.01 -8.90
CA LYS A 438 -3.04 4.32 -9.76
C LYS A 438 -3.85 5.53 -9.29
N ASN A 439 -4.09 5.62 -7.98
CA ASN A 439 -4.82 6.70 -7.34
C ASN A 439 -4.03 7.29 -6.16
N ARG A 440 -2.72 7.14 -6.17
CA ARG A 440 -1.85 7.60 -5.09
C ARG A 440 -0.66 8.35 -5.67
N SER A 441 -0.21 9.36 -4.93
CA SER A 441 1.02 10.08 -5.27
C SER A 441 1.85 10.34 -4.01
N VAL A 442 3.15 10.42 -4.21
CA VAL A 442 4.12 10.78 -3.19
C VAL A 442 4.78 12.08 -3.62
N ASN A 443 4.90 13.04 -2.70
CA ASN A 443 5.66 14.27 -2.90
C ASN A 443 6.40 14.59 -1.60
N THR A 444 7.64 14.17 -1.50
CA THR A 444 8.39 14.12 -0.25
C THR A 444 9.78 14.73 -0.43
N LEU A 445 10.21 15.56 0.52
CA LEU A 445 11.58 16.03 0.56
C LEU A 445 12.50 14.89 0.99
N LEU A 446 13.49 14.57 0.17
CA LEU A 446 14.50 13.54 0.44
C LEU A 446 15.86 14.18 0.61
N ASN A 447 16.45 13.99 1.79
CA ASN A 447 17.82 14.43 2.12
C ASN A 447 18.66 13.19 2.43
N ILE A 448 19.82 13.05 1.78
CA ILE A 448 20.78 11.98 2.05
C ILE A 448 22.16 12.63 2.20
N ASP A 449 22.77 12.52 3.38
CA ASP A 449 24.06 13.19 3.62
C ASP A 449 25.19 12.52 2.85
N SER A 450 25.18 11.18 2.73
CA SER A 450 26.16 10.42 1.95
C SER A 450 25.49 9.31 1.16
N LEU A 451 25.65 9.31 -0.16
CA LEU A 451 25.16 8.28 -1.08
C LEU A 451 26.33 7.53 -1.70
N GLN A 452 26.43 6.24 -1.41
CA GLN A 452 27.48 5.36 -1.95
C GLN A 452 26.96 4.51 -3.09
N THR A 453 27.66 4.56 -4.21
CA THR A 453 27.48 3.63 -5.34
C THR A 453 28.70 2.75 -5.48
N HIS A 454 28.75 1.86 -6.50
CA HIS A 454 29.93 1.03 -6.78
C HIS A 454 31.18 1.86 -7.12
N LYS A 455 30.98 3.00 -7.77
CA LYS A 455 32.08 3.77 -8.35
C LYS A 455 32.17 5.18 -7.82
N VAL A 456 31.07 5.76 -7.38
CA VAL A 456 30.99 7.18 -7.07
C VAL A 456 30.42 7.36 -5.66
N GLN A 457 31.07 8.20 -4.87
CA GLN A 457 30.53 8.69 -3.61
C GLN A 457 29.96 10.08 -3.84
N LEU A 458 28.71 10.27 -3.46
CA LEU A 458 27.97 11.50 -3.59
C LEU A 458 27.59 11.99 -2.19
N ASN A 459 27.63 13.29 -1.97
CA ASN A 459 27.31 13.87 -0.68
C ASN A 459 26.17 14.88 -0.82
N GLN A 460 25.43 15.09 0.27
CA GLN A 460 24.39 16.09 0.39
C GLN A 460 23.36 16.06 -0.78
N LEU A 461 22.84 14.87 -1.07
CA LEU A 461 21.70 14.76 -1.97
C LEU A 461 20.49 15.44 -1.33
N LYS A 462 19.96 16.46 -2.00
CA LYS A 462 18.72 17.14 -1.63
C LYS A 462 17.80 17.17 -2.84
N THR A 463 16.59 16.64 -2.65
CA THR A 463 15.64 16.56 -3.76
C THR A 463 14.20 16.52 -3.26
N ASN A 464 13.30 16.98 -4.09
CA ASN A 464 11.89 16.67 -4.00
C ASN A 464 11.65 15.37 -4.78
N LEU A 465 11.25 14.33 -4.08
CA LEU A 465 10.83 13.04 -4.64
C LEU A 465 9.34 13.10 -4.97
N SER A 466 9.00 13.01 -6.24
CA SER A 466 7.61 12.89 -6.69
C SER A 466 7.40 11.55 -7.39
N ILE A 467 6.39 10.78 -6.95
CA ILE A 467 6.02 9.49 -7.55
C ILE A 467 4.52 9.48 -7.81
N ASP A 468 4.13 9.11 -9.01
CA ASP A 468 2.75 8.80 -9.40
C ASP A 468 2.70 7.52 -10.27
N ALA A 469 1.55 7.18 -10.83
CA ALA A 469 1.38 5.98 -11.66
C ALA A 469 2.28 5.95 -12.92
N HIS A 470 2.74 7.12 -13.38
CA HIS A 470 3.45 7.27 -14.65
C HIS A 470 4.89 7.69 -14.49
N ASN A 471 5.21 8.46 -13.43
CA ASN A 471 6.50 9.10 -13.28
C ASN A 471 7.08 8.96 -11.88
N PHE A 472 8.38 8.78 -11.83
CA PHE A 472 9.26 9.01 -10.70
C PHE A 472 10.13 10.21 -11.03
N THR A 473 10.09 11.26 -10.22
CA THR A 473 10.82 12.51 -10.51
C THR A 473 11.59 12.96 -9.26
N LEU A 474 12.85 13.33 -9.45
CA LEU A 474 13.68 14.03 -8.48
C LEU A 474 13.94 15.45 -9.02
N GLN A 475 13.37 16.47 -8.37
CA GLN A 475 13.50 17.87 -8.80
C GLN A 475 13.24 18.87 -7.65
N PRO A 476 14.21 19.76 -7.31
CA PRO A 476 15.56 19.77 -7.83
C PRO A 476 16.34 18.51 -7.43
N PHE A 477 17.23 18.05 -8.29
CA PHE A 477 18.17 16.98 -7.99
C PHE A 477 19.54 17.58 -7.74
N SER A 478 19.84 17.91 -6.49
CA SER A 478 21.05 18.61 -6.07
C SER A 478 21.99 17.68 -5.32
N ILE A 479 23.26 17.64 -5.73
CA ILE A 479 24.28 16.75 -5.15
C ILE A 479 25.59 17.49 -5.05
N GLN A 480 26.37 17.25 -3.99
CA GLN A 480 27.77 17.59 -3.88
C GLN A 480 28.64 16.40 -4.24
N MET A 481 29.61 16.60 -5.12
CA MET A 481 30.55 15.57 -5.54
C MET A 481 31.89 16.16 -5.94
N TYR A 482 32.98 15.48 -5.59
CA TYR A 482 34.34 15.83 -6.00
C TYR A 482 34.69 17.33 -5.85
N GLY A 483 34.31 17.94 -4.74
CA GLY A 483 34.57 19.35 -4.45
C GLY A 483 33.66 20.37 -5.15
N GLY A 484 32.82 19.94 -6.06
CA GLY A 484 31.82 20.75 -6.74
C GLY A 484 30.39 20.36 -6.36
N ASN A 485 29.44 20.95 -7.07
CA ASN A 485 28.02 20.66 -6.88
C ASN A 485 27.31 20.49 -8.23
N THR A 486 26.19 19.79 -8.18
CA THR A 486 25.30 19.66 -9.34
C THR A 486 23.86 19.96 -8.95
N GLN A 487 23.09 20.49 -9.90
CA GLN A 487 21.67 20.74 -9.73
C GLN A 487 20.91 20.50 -11.03
N GLY A 488 19.77 19.86 -10.93
CA GLY A 488 18.96 19.58 -12.13
C GLY A 488 17.70 18.75 -11.82
N MET A 489 17.42 17.81 -12.72
CA MET A 489 16.25 16.95 -12.65
C MET A 489 16.62 15.54 -13.13
N LEU A 490 16.07 14.53 -12.47
CA LEU A 490 16.00 13.15 -12.95
C LEU A 490 14.55 12.71 -13.01
N GLN A 491 14.11 12.22 -14.16
CA GLN A 491 12.78 11.67 -14.36
C GLN A 491 12.88 10.26 -14.93
N ILE A 492 12.09 9.35 -14.40
CA ILE A 492 11.88 7.99 -14.93
C ILE A 492 10.39 7.86 -15.19
N SER A 493 10.02 7.55 -16.43
CA SER A 493 8.62 7.36 -16.83
C SER A 493 8.32 5.88 -17.03
N ASN A 494 7.23 5.43 -16.43
CA ASN A 494 6.73 4.07 -16.51
C ASN A 494 6.05 3.81 -17.86
N ALA A 495 6.82 3.98 -18.93
CA ALA A 495 6.41 3.69 -20.30
C ALA A 495 6.88 2.27 -20.70
N ASN A 496 6.41 1.77 -21.82
CA ASN A 496 6.91 0.52 -22.39
C ASN A 496 7.57 0.78 -23.74
N PRO A 497 8.91 0.72 -23.84
CA PRO A 497 9.89 0.46 -22.78
C PRO A 497 10.01 1.62 -21.78
N LEU A 498 10.53 1.32 -20.56
CA LEU A 498 10.85 2.32 -19.54
C LEU A 498 11.71 3.43 -20.14
N SER A 499 11.38 4.68 -19.88
CA SER A 499 12.15 5.84 -20.33
C SER A 499 12.69 6.63 -19.15
N TRP A 500 13.87 7.23 -19.35
CA TRP A 500 14.46 8.11 -18.37
C TRP A 500 14.99 9.39 -19.03
N LYS A 501 14.98 10.47 -18.26
CA LYS A 501 15.52 11.78 -18.66
C LYS A 501 16.30 12.37 -17.50
N ILE A 502 17.48 12.88 -17.77
CA ILE A 502 18.30 13.62 -16.81
C ILE A 502 18.73 14.95 -17.42
N GLN A 503 18.57 16.01 -16.65
CA GLN A 503 19.08 17.34 -16.95
C GLN A 503 19.90 17.77 -15.73
N GLN A 504 21.18 18.17 -15.96
CA GLN A 504 22.04 18.57 -14.88
C GLN A 504 22.92 19.73 -15.28
N HIS A 505 23.09 20.66 -14.35
CA HIS A 505 24.08 21.70 -14.37
C HIS A 505 25.12 21.38 -13.30
N VAL A 506 26.37 21.28 -13.68
CA VAL A 506 27.51 20.87 -12.83
C VAL A 506 28.46 22.06 -12.69
N ASN A 507 28.90 22.35 -11.46
CA ASN A 507 29.81 23.45 -11.17
C ASN A 507 31.02 22.98 -10.36
N ASN A 508 32.20 23.37 -10.77
CA ASN A 508 33.46 23.25 -10.03
C ASN A 508 33.83 21.81 -9.62
N VAL A 509 33.49 20.80 -10.41
CA VAL A 509 33.80 19.40 -10.11
C VAL A 509 35.24 19.08 -10.47
N GLN A 510 36.00 18.44 -9.57
CA GLN A 510 37.34 17.89 -9.79
C GLN A 510 37.26 16.73 -10.79
N ILE A 511 37.55 17.03 -12.08
CA ILE A 511 37.26 16.11 -13.18
C ILE A 511 38.09 14.83 -13.14
N LYS A 512 39.32 14.88 -12.66
CA LYS A 512 40.23 13.73 -12.56
C LYS A 512 39.65 12.60 -11.71
N SER A 513 39.23 12.93 -10.49
CA SER A 513 38.65 11.96 -9.56
C SER A 513 37.35 11.38 -10.11
N PHE A 514 36.50 12.23 -10.66
CA PHE A 514 35.25 11.78 -11.31
C PHE A 514 35.48 10.81 -12.47
N LEU A 515 36.41 11.13 -13.38
CA LEU A 515 36.72 10.28 -14.54
C LEU A 515 37.40 8.99 -14.12
N GLN A 516 38.27 9.04 -13.11
CA GLN A 516 38.92 7.86 -12.56
C GLN A 516 37.91 6.87 -11.97
N ASP A 517 37.01 7.33 -11.12
CA ASP A 517 36.02 6.51 -10.46
C ASP A 517 34.97 5.95 -11.43
N THR A 518 34.55 6.78 -12.39
CA THR A 518 33.46 6.39 -13.33
C THR A 518 33.96 5.54 -14.48
N PHE A 519 35.08 5.93 -15.11
CA PHE A 519 35.57 5.35 -16.37
C PHE A 519 36.96 4.70 -16.23
N GLY A 520 37.63 4.80 -15.08
CA GLY A 520 39.03 4.37 -14.93
C GLY A 520 40.01 5.29 -15.72
N TRP A 521 39.62 6.52 -16.04
CA TRP A 521 40.40 7.43 -16.86
C TRP A 521 40.98 8.57 -15.98
N HIS A 522 42.29 8.68 -15.94
CA HIS A 522 43.01 9.64 -15.09
C HIS A 522 43.82 10.65 -15.89
N ASN A 523 43.57 10.72 -17.21
CA ASN A 523 44.42 11.48 -18.13
C ASN A 523 44.06 13.00 -18.17
N LEU A 524 42.99 13.41 -17.54
CA LEU A 524 42.51 14.78 -17.56
C LEU A 524 42.37 15.31 -16.14
N ASP A 525 43.04 16.40 -15.83
CA ASP A 525 42.98 17.08 -14.54
C ASP A 525 42.45 18.51 -14.75
N GLY A 526 41.83 19.06 -13.69
CA GLY A 526 41.26 20.42 -13.69
C GLY A 526 39.89 20.45 -13.03
N THR A 527 39.31 21.65 -13.04
CA THR A 527 37.97 21.91 -12.50
C THR A 527 36.95 22.01 -13.63
N ALA A 528 35.88 21.26 -13.55
CA ALA A 528 34.91 21.14 -14.63
C ALA A 528 33.56 21.75 -14.29
N ASP A 529 33.01 22.49 -15.26
CA ASP A 529 31.61 22.87 -15.33
C ASP A 529 30.95 22.14 -16.50
N ALA A 530 29.71 21.67 -16.33
CA ALA A 530 29.02 20.96 -17.37
C ALA A 530 27.50 21.20 -17.36
N ASP A 531 26.94 21.23 -18.58
CA ASP A 531 25.51 21.16 -18.80
C ASP A 531 25.21 19.94 -19.64
N PHE A 532 24.30 19.10 -19.18
CA PHE A 532 23.86 17.99 -20.01
C PHE A 532 22.36 17.73 -19.86
N GLU A 533 21.79 17.38 -20.99
CA GLU A 533 20.43 16.87 -21.10
C GLU A 533 20.48 15.57 -21.89
N LEU A 534 20.17 14.49 -21.21
CA LEU A 534 20.26 13.14 -21.74
C LEU A 534 18.98 12.38 -21.44
N HIS A 535 18.57 11.53 -22.37
CA HIS A 535 17.45 10.63 -22.21
C HIS A 535 17.73 9.30 -22.89
N GLY A 536 17.01 8.27 -22.47
CA GLY A 536 17.14 6.94 -23.04
C GLY A 536 16.00 6.03 -22.60
N ASN A 537 16.00 4.82 -23.14
CA ASN A 537 14.98 3.82 -22.86
C ASN A 537 15.62 2.50 -22.43
N GLY A 538 14.88 1.70 -21.66
CA GLY A 538 15.29 0.36 -21.28
C GLY A 538 15.42 0.18 -19.76
N ILE A 539 15.73 -1.04 -19.34
CA ILE A 539 15.78 -1.47 -17.93
C ILE A 539 17.20 -1.85 -17.47
N ASN A 540 18.18 -1.90 -18.37
CA ASN A 540 19.56 -2.26 -18.04
C ASN A 540 20.56 -1.31 -18.71
N ARG A 541 21.81 -1.36 -18.22
CA ARG A 541 22.90 -0.48 -18.67
C ARG A 541 23.11 -0.52 -20.19
N ASN A 542 23.07 -1.68 -20.82
CA ASN A 542 23.29 -1.80 -22.26
C ASN A 542 22.18 -1.15 -23.07
N GLN A 543 20.93 -1.33 -22.67
CA GLN A 543 19.79 -0.67 -23.29
C GLN A 543 19.85 0.86 -23.11
N TRP A 544 20.18 1.32 -21.90
CA TRP A 544 20.36 2.75 -21.62
C TRP A 544 21.43 3.37 -22.52
N LEU A 545 22.60 2.74 -22.59
CA LEU A 545 23.71 3.25 -23.42
C LEU A 545 23.40 3.18 -24.91
N SER A 546 22.72 2.13 -25.40
CA SER A 546 22.38 1.98 -26.83
C SER A 546 21.27 2.93 -27.29
N THR A 547 20.41 3.39 -26.37
CA THR A 547 19.31 4.34 -26.66
C THR A 547 19.63 5.77 -26.27
N LEU A 548 20.79 6.00 -25.61
CA LEU A 548 21.23 7.29 -25.11
C LEU A 548 21.16 8.37 -26.20
N THR A 549 20.43 9.45 -25.94
CA THR A 549 20.25 10.56 -26.85
C THR A 549 20.25 11.86 -26.05
N GLY A 550 20.72 12.95 -26.68
CA GLY A 550 20.79 14.28 -26.09
C GLY A 550 22.09 14.98 -26.35
N ASN A 551 22.53 15.85 -25.47
CA ASN A 551 23.77 16.57 -25.58
C ASN A 551 24.43 16.82 -24.24
N ALA A 552 25.75 17.00 -24.28
CA ALA A 552 26.56 17.42 -23.13
C ALA A 552 27.50 18.55 -23.58
N LYS A 553 27.61 19.59 -22.76
CA LYS A 553 28.60 20.65 -22.86
C LYS A 553 29.46 20.54 -21.59
N LEU A 554 30.78 20.56 -21.78
CA LEU A 554 31.73 20.48 -20.71
C LEU A 554 32.80 21.56 -20.90
N GLN A 555 33.14 22.25 -19.83
CA GLN A 555 34.24 23.18 -19.76
C GLN A 555 35.17 22.78 -18.61
N ILE A 556 36.45 22.60 -18.89
CA ILE A 556 37.44 22.25 -17.87
C ILE A 556 38.44 23.38 -17.81
N HIS A 557 38.61 23.92 -16.61
CA HIS A 557 39.44 25.10 -16.36
C HIS A 557 40.74 24.70 -15.65
N GLN A 558 41.85 25.33 -16.06
CA GLN A 558 43.14 25.28 -15.37
C GLN A 558 43.60 23.87 -14.99
N GLY A 559 44.05 23.11 -15.96
CA GLY A 559 44.39 21.72 -15.75
C GLY A 559 45.54 21.21 -16.62
N PHE A 560 45.67 19.87 -16.56
CA PHE A 560 46.69 19.16 -17.30
C PHE A 560 46.05 18.03 -18.09
N TRP A 561 46.49 17.89 -19.34
CA TRP A 561 46.23 16.67 -20.08
C TRP A 561 47.45 15.76 -19.92
N ASN A 562 47.28 14.73 -19.11
CA ASN A 562 48.34 13.76 -18.79
C ASN A 562 48.46 12.69 -19.86
N GLY A 563 49.68 12.19 -20.06
CA GLY A 563 49.99 11.14 -21.03
C GLY A 563 50.45 11.66 -22.38
N ILE A 564 50.46 12.98 -22.61
CA ILE A 564 50.95 13.60 -23.84
C ILE A 564 51.61 14.93 -23.54
N ASP A 565 52.73 15.23 -24.19
CA ASP A 565 53.35 16.55 -24.21
C ASP A 565 53.24 17.17 -25.62
N ILE A 566 52.23 18.01 -25.78
CA ILE A 566 51.94 18.68 -27.04
C ILE A 566 53.02 19.71 -27.38
N ASN A 567 53.64 20.37 -26.39
CA ASN A 567 54.76 21.26 -26.64
C ASN A 567 55.94 20.54 -27.27
N ASN A 568 56.28 19.35 -26.81
CA ASN A 568 57.31 18.51 -27.36
C ASN A 568 56.96 18.07 -28.80
N ILE A 569 55.71 17.72 -29.05
CA ILE A 569 55.21 17.37 -30.38
C ILE A 569 55.37 18.53 -31.33
N LEU A 570 55.05 19.74 -30.91
CA LEU A 570 55.18 20.94 -31.72
C LEU A 570 56.62 21.31 -32.06
N GLN A 571 57.58 20.95 -31.17
CA GLN A 571 59.02 21.18 -31.39
C GLN A 571 59.65 20.13 -32.29
N ASN A 572 59.22 18.90 -32.21
CA ASN A 572 59.85 17.73 -32.84
C ASN A 572 58.98 16.99 -33.87
N GLY A 573 57.76 17.48 -34.12
CA GLY A 573 56.69 16.76 -34.81
C GLY A 573 56.88 16.50 -36.30
N GLU A 574 57.79 17.21 -36.96
CA GLU A 574 58.09 16.96 -38.40
C GLU A 574 58.72 15.57 -38.60
N ASN A 575 59.32 14.97 -37.58
CA ASN A 575 60.04 13.68 -37.65
C ASN A 575 59.29 12.51 -36.96
N GLN A 576 58.09 12.71 -36.41
CA GLN A 576 57.34 11.67 -35.70
C GLN A 576 55.97 11.42 -36.32
N THR A 577 55.69 10.15 -36.65
CA THR A 577 54.36 9.77 -37.20
C THR A 577 53.40 9.29 -36.10
N THR A 578 53.95 8.88 -34.96
CA THR A 578 53.15 8.39 -33.82
C THR A 578 53.77 8.88 -32.52
N VAL A 579 52.91 9.42 -31.62
CA VAL A 579 53.34 9.84 -30.30
C VAL A 579 52.88 8.78 -29.30
N ALA A 580 53.89 8.19 -28.64
CA ALA A 580 53.58 7.22 -27.60
C ALA A 580 52.97 7.89 -26.37
N TYR A 581 51.95 7.28 -25.82
CA TYR A 581 51.42 7.65 -24.51
C TYR A 581 52.52 7.47 -23.47
N ASN A 582 52.83 8.53 -22.70
CA ASN A 582 53.81 8.46 -21.61
C ASN A 582 53.20 9.08 -20.34
N GLU A 583 53.04 8.29 -19.31
CA GLU A 583 52.41 8.69 -18.05
C GLU A 583 53.07 9.90 -17.37
N THR A 584 54.36 10.13 -17.62
CA THR A 584 55.08 11.31 -17.07
C THR A 584 54.92 12.57 -17.88
N SER A 585 54.36 12.49 -19.08
CA SER A 585 54.11 13.64 -19.94
C SER A 585 52.85 14.39 -19.58
N GLN A 586 52.89 15.72 -19.60
CA GLN A 586 51.79 16.58 -19.28
C GLN A 586 51.68 17.76 -20.23
N THR A 587 50.48 18.09 -20.63
CA THR A 587 50.16 19.31 -21.42
C THR A 587 49.31 20.26 -20.56
N PRO A 588 49.84 21.40 -20.07
CA PRO A 588 49.05 22.37 -19.33
C PRO A 588 48.09 23.07 -20.26
N PHE A 589 46.88 23.37 -19.82
CA PHE A 589 45.89 24.16 -20.54
C PHE A 589 45.15 25.16 -19.63
N ARG A 590 44.61 26.22 -20.22
CA ARG A 590 43.75 27.20 -19.54
C ARG A 590 42.31 26.72 -19.49
N ILE A 591 41.80 26.24 -20.65
CA ILE A 591 40.43 25.78 -20.77
C ILE A 591 40.32 24.71 -21.88
N ILE A 592 39.55 23.67 -21.61
CA ILE A 592 39.05 22.75 -22.60
C ILE A 592 37.53 22.91 -22.67
N LYS A 593 36.98 23.04 -23.90
CA LYS A 593 35.55 23.05 -24.17
C LYS A 593 35.19 21.82 -24.98
N LEU A 594 34.20 21.06 -24.54
CA LEU A 594 33.68 19.89 -25.23
C LEU A 594 32.20 20.08 -25.48
N PHE A 595 31.77 19.81 -26.70
CA PHE A 595 30.37 19.68 -27.07
C PHE A 595 30.14 18.30 -27.66
N ILE A 596 29.29 17.50 -27.00
CA ILE A 596 29.10 16.09 -27.29
C ILE A 596 27.61 15.84 -27.56
N PRO A 597 27.16 15.94 -28.82
CA PRO A 597 25.82 15.50 -29.19
C PRO A 597 25.80 13.96 -29.18
N VAL A 598 24.75 13.37 -28.66
CA VAL A 598 24.59 11.92 -28.59
C VAL A 598 23.29 11.52 -29.26
N GLU A 599 23.37 10.52 -30.14
CA GLU A 599 22.21 9.92 -30.79
C GLU A 599 22.35 8.40 -30.78
N LYS A 600 21.38 7.72 -30.16
CA LYS A 600 21.35 6.24 -30.07
C LYS A 600 22.68 5.62 -29.60
N GLY A 601 23.23 6.16 -28.52
CA GLY A 601 24.48 5.68 -27.94
C GLY A 601 25.77 6.05 -28.67
N ASN A 602 25.70 6.86 -29.67
CA ASN A 602 26.85 7.33 -30.44
C ASN A 602 26.87 8.86 -30.52
N SER A 603 28.04 9.43 -30.35
CA SER A 603 28.26 10.84 -30.65
C SER A 603 28.92 10.97 -32.02
N LYS A 604 28.32 11.71 -32.94
CA LYS A 604 28.89 12.10 -34.18
C LYS A 604 29.08 13.61 -34.16
N ASN A 605 30.16 14.11 -34.74
CA ASN A 605 30.47 15.54 -34.80
C ASN A 605 30.61 16.20 -33.40
N GLY A 606 31.08 15.46 -32.41
CA GLY A 606 31.53 16.06 -31.16
C GLY A 606 32.65 17.05 -31.39
N ARG A 607 32.60 18.21 -30.71
CA ARG A 607 33.59 19.28 -30.88
C ARG A 607 34.49 19.34 -29.65
N ILE A 608 35.77 19.59 -29.89
CA ILE A 608 36.76 19.87 -28.87
C ILE A 608 37.48 21.16 -29.18
N GLU A 609 37.61 22.03 -28.20
CA GLU A 609 38.47 23.23 -28.24
C GLU A 609 39.34 23.19 -26.96
N LEU A 610 40.65 23.36 -27.13
CA LEU A 610 41.58 23.50 -26.02
C LEU A 610 42.39 24.78 -26.25
N HIS A 611 42.50 25.61 -25.22
CA HIS A 611 43.32 26.81 -25.20
C HIS A 611 44.42 26.65 -24.18
N ALA A 612 45.67 26.67 -24.65
CA ALA A 612 46.88 26.69 -23.83
C ALA A 612 47.63 28.03 -24.03
N ASP A 613 48.76 28.22 -23.35
CA ASP A 613 49.53 29.47 -23.45
C ASP A 613 50.18 29.62 -24.80
N ASN A 614 50.66 28.53 -25.39
CA ASN A 614 51.47 28.53 -26.57
C ASN A 614 50.75 28.04 -27.86
N PHE A 615 49.57 27.42 -27.69
CA PHE A 615 48.82 26.82 -28.79
C PHE A 615 47.33 26.77 -28.52
N ASP A 616 46.54 26.56 -29.55
CA ASP A 616 45.11 26.26 -29.54
C ASP A 616 44.88 24.95 -30.28
N ILE A 617 43.96 24.13 -29.77
CA ILE A 617 43.49 22.90 -30.42
C ILE A 617 42.02 23.08 -30.78
N LYS A 618 41.64 22.72 -31.98
CA LYS A 618 40.23 22.58 -32.35
C LYS A 618 40.06 21.31 -33.16
N GLY A 619 38.95 20.63 -32.94
CA GLY A 619 38.68 19.39 -33.63
C GLY A 619 37.24 18.92 -33.58
N VAL A 620 36.97 17.92 -34.38
CA VAL A 620 35.72 17.20 -34.45
C VAL A 620 35.96 15.72 -34.43
N GLY A 621 35.01 14.98 -33.83
CA GLY A 621 35.17 13.56 -33.71
C GLY A 621 33.88 12.83 -33.29
N SER A 622 34.05 11.59 -32.98
CA SER A 622 33.00 10.69 -32.59
C SER A 622 33.33 9.95 -31.29
N VAL A 623 32.27 9.60 -30.54
CA VAL A 623 32.35 8.76 -29.32
C VAL A 623 31.35 7.61 -29.43
N LYS A 624 31.79 6.43 -29.13
CA LYS A 624 30.95 5.22 -28.97
C LYS A 624 30.89 4.87 -27.50
N TRP A 625 29.79 5.27 -26.87
CA TRP A 625 29.67 5.17 -25.41
C TRP A 625 29.65 3.73 -24.87
N LEU A 626 29.00 2.81 -25.59
CA LEU A 626 28.94 1.39 -25.17
C LEU A 626 30.34 0.74 -25.22
N GLN A 627 31.16 1.07 -26.24
CA GLN A 627 32.49 0.55 -26.42
C GLN A 627 33.56 1.36 -25.67
N GLN A 628 33.21 2.52 -25.11
CA GLN A 628 34.14 3.45 -24.47
C GLN A 628 35.28 3.88 -25.42
N GLN A 629 34.98 4.11 -26.66
CA GLN A 629 35.94 4.47 -27.73
C GLN A 629 35.68 5.90 -28.26
N MET A 630 36.78 6.57 -28.63
CA MET A 630 36.73 7.89 -29.26
C MET A 630 37.61 7.92 -30.52
N ASP A 631 37.26 8.79 -31.44
CA ASP A 631 38.03 9.08 -32.68
C ASP A 631 37.83 10.56 -33.04
N TYR A 632 38.83 11.36 -32.74
CA TYR A 632 38.84 12.81 -33.00
C TYR A 632 39.95 13.20 -33.95
N ASN A 633 39.62 14.03 -34.91
CA ASN A 633 40.60 14.71 -35.76
C ASN A 633 40.71 16.15 -35.25
N VAL A 634 41.90 16.54 -34.83
CA VAL A 634 42.14 17.87 -34.24
C VAL A 634 43.26 18.57 -35.01
N LEU A 635 43.17 19.90 -35.03
CA LEU A 635 44.25 20.78 -35.55
C LEU A 635 44.82 21.55 -34.34
N ILE A 636 46.12 21.53 -34.24
CA ILE A 636 46.90 22.31 -33.28
C ILE A 636 47.46 23.54 -33.99
N ALA A 637 47.15 24.73 -33.50
CA ALA A 637 47.60 26.01 -34.02
C ALA A 637 48.58 26.67 -33.02
N THR A 638 49.78 26.97 -33.44
CA THR A 638 50.77 27.69 -32.59
C THR A 638 50.47 29.16 -32.52
N ARG A 639 50.61 29.80 -31.34
CA ARG A 639 50.34 31.24 -31.13
C ARG A 639 51.54 32.14 -31.34
N ARG A 640 52.79 31.62 -31.28
CA ARG A 640 54.01 32.44 -31.23
C ARG A 640 54.69 32.65 -32.57
N ALA A 641 54.25 32.12 -33.67
CA ALA A 641 54.86 32.28 -34.99
C ALA A 641 54.21 33.44 -35.75
N GLN A 642 55.02 34.25 -36.48
CA GLN A 642 54.51 35.24 -37.46
C GLN A 642 53.62 34.56 -38.53
N GLN A 643 53.74 33.26 -38.72
CA GLN A 643 52.88 32.42 -39.51
C GLN A 643 52.30 31.31 -38.57
N GLN A 644 50.98 31.13 -38.61
CA GLN A 644 50.30 30.11 -37.85
C GLN A 644 50.65 28.70 -38.40
N ASN A 645 51.46 27.95 -37.67
CA ASN A 645 51.74 26.56 -38.04
C ASN A 645 50.60 25.67 -37.55
N LEU A 646 50.00 24.92 -38.45
CA LEU A 646 48.91 24.00 -38.20
C LEU A 646 49.38 22.57 -38.24
N LEU A 647 49.18 21.79 -37.16
CA LEU A 647 49.58 20.41 -37.04
C LEU A 647 48.31 19.52 -36.91
N PRO A 648 48.05 18.60 -37.85
CA PRO A 648 46.96 17.68 -37.75
C PRO A 648 47.32 16.54 -36.79
N LEU A 649 46.42 16.25 -35.84
CA LEU A 649 46.57 15.14 -34.90
C LEU A 649 45.27 14.33 -34.86
N ARG A 650 45.36 13.02 -34.95
CA ARG A 650 44.23 12.13 -34.72
C ARG A 650 44.36 11.52 -33.34
N ILE A 651 43.31 11.57 -32.55
CA ILE A 651 43.16 10.99 -31.21
C ILE A 651 42.17 9.83 -31.32
N ASN A 652 42.59 8.60 -31.21
CA ASN A 652 41.71 7.43 -31.31
C ASN A 652 42.01 6.40 -30.24
N GLY A 653 41.09 5.44 -30.06
CA GLY A 653 41.23 4.36 -29.10
C GLY A 653 40.23 4.37 -27.94
N THR A 654 40.54 3.68 -26.88
CA THR A 654 39.68 3.66 -25.69
C THR A 654 39.93 4.87 -24.82
N PHE A 655 38.94 5.24 -23.97
CA PHE A 655 39.11 6.36 -23.04
C PHE A 655 40.31 6.19 -22.11
N SER A 656 40.60 4.95 -21.68
CA SER A 656 41.71 4.65 -20.77
C SER A 656 43.09 4.65 -21.48
N ARG A 657 43.12 4.38 -22.77
CA ARG A 657 44.38 4.29 -23.55
C ARG A 657 44.20 4.92 -24.93
N PRO A 658 44.17 6.28 -25.04
CA PRO A 658 44.08 6.97 -26.30
C PRO A 658 45.42 6.82 -27.06
N SER A 659 45.35 6.75 -28.38
CA SER A 659 46.45 6.76 -29.31
C SER A 659 46.48 8.08 -30.07
N PHE A 660 47.68 8.61 -30.28
CA PHE A 660 47.90 9.91 -30.95
C PHE A 660 48.70 9.68 -32.21
N THR A 661 48.15 10.11 -33.38
CA THR A 661 48.79 9.89 -34.68
C THR A 661 48.83 11.17 -35.47
N ILE A 662 50.01 11.51 -36.00
CA ILE A 662 50.20 12.61 -36.91
C ILE A 662 50.19 12.04 -38.32
N ASP A 663 49.20 12.38 -39.16
CA ASP A 663 49.05 11.80 -40.50
C ASP A 663 49.10 12.87 -41.61
N TYR A 664 50.28 13.12 -42.09
CA TYR A 664 50.47 14.01 -43.20
C TYR A 664 50.28 13.32 -44.58
N GLN A 665 50.40 11.99 -44.64
CA GLN A 665 50.43 11.26 -45.91
C GLN A 665 49.09 11.35 -46.65
N LYS A 666 47.99 11.29 -45.95
CA LYS A 666 46.65 11.44 -46.57
C LYS A 666 46.41 12.81 -47.17
N LEU A 667 46.98 13.86 -46.58
CA LEU A 667 46.80 15.23 -47.04
C LEU A 667 47.73 15.56 -48.21
N THR A 668 48.79 14.82 -48.43
CA THR A 668 49.78 15.05 -49.46
C THR A 668 49.78 13.98 -50.55
N ALA A 669 48.84 13.05 -50.54
CA ALA A 669 48.74 11.98 -51.54
C ALA A 669 48.52 12.58 -52.95
N GLY A 670 49.35 12.20 -53.93
CA GLY A 670 49.28 12.66 -55.31
C GLY A 670 50.07 13.93 -55.63
N LEU A 671 50.77 14.53 -54.65
CA LEU A 671 51.64 15.73 -54.93
C LEU A 671 53.11 15.28 -55.04
N HIS A 672 53.81 15.80 -56.07
CA HIS A 672 55.12 15.33 -56.47
C HIS A 672 56.28 16.18 -55.95
N THR A 673 56.06 17.46 -55.61
CA THR A 673 57.14 18.32 -55.10
C THR A 673 56.96 18.71 -53.66
N SER A 674 58.07 18.94 -52.96
CA SER A 674 58.04 19.34 -51.55
C SER A 674 57.28 20.63 -51.32
N GLN A 675 57.40 21.58 -52.27
CA GLN A 675 56.72 22.87 -52.18
C GLN A 675 55.21 22.74 -52.38
N GLN A 676 54.76 21.96 -53.37
CA GLN A 676 53.36 21.69 -53.65
C GLN A 676 52.70 20.97 -52.44
N LYS A 677 53.45 20.05 -51.81
CA LYS A 677 52.98 19.37 -50.60
C LYS A 677 52.78 20.34 -49.43
N GLN A 678 53.72 21.27 -49.22
CA GLN A 678 53.64 22.28 -48.19
C GLN A 678 52.51 23.29 -48.42
N ASP A 679 52.40 23.80 -49.63
CA ASP A 679 51.36 24.82 -49.96
C ASP A 679 49.94 24.23 -49.90
N SER A 680 49.74 23.03 -50.43
CA SER A 680 48.44 22.32 -50.36
C SER A 680 48.07 21.96 -48.97
N LEU A 681 49.04 21.47 -48.20
CA LEU A 681 48.82 21.15 -46.78
C LEU A 681 48.40 22.37 -45.99
N ARG A 682 49.10 23.48 -46.21
CA ARG A 682 48.85 24.74 -45.53
C ARG A 682 47.43 25.30 -45.87
N GLN A 683 47.03 25.31 -47.13
CA GLN A 683 45.70 25.74 -47.54
C GLN A 683 44.61 24.84 -46.96
N THR A 684 44.76 23.55 -47.06
CA THR A 684 43.76 22.59 -46.54
C THR A 684 43.57 22.72 -45.01
N LEU A 685 44.67 22.85 -44.26
CA LEU A 685 44.63 23.01 -42.82
C LEU A 685 44.07 24.36 -42.41
N GLN A 686 44.36 25.44 -43.15
CA GLN A 686 43.77 26.76 -42.90
C GLN A 686 42.25 26.77 -43.16
N GLN A 687 41.78 26.13 -44.22
CA GLN A 687 40.33 25.98 -44.46
C GLN A 687 39.62 25.20 -43.38
N GLN A 688 40.20 24.10 -42.91
CA GLN A 688 39.65 23.34 -41.78
C GLN A 688 39.62 24.17 -40.48
N TRP A 689 40.66 24.96 -40.21
CA TRP A 689 40.70 25.84 -39.04
C TRP A 689 39.63 26.91 -39.11
N LEU A 690 39.41 27.55 -40.27
CA LEU A 690 38.37 28.51 -40.48
C LEU A 690 36.97 27.90 -40.31
N TRP A 691 36.76 26.71 -40.84
CA TRP A 691 35.51 26.00 -40.69
C TRP A 691 35.23 25.63 -39.19
N LEU A 692 36.23 25.20 -38.46
CA LEU A 692 36.14 24.92 -37.02
C LEU A 692 35.81 26.20 -36.21
N ASN A 693 36.31 27.35 -36.64
CA ASN A 693 35.98 28.64 -36.01
C ASN A 693 34.54 29.09 -36.30
N GLN A 694 34.02 28.90 -37.50
CA GLN A 694 32.64 29.26 -37.84
C GLN A 694 31.58 28.45 -37.08
N GLY A 695 31.87 27.19 -36.82
CA GLY A 695 30.97 26.32 -36.03
C GLY A 695 30.88 26.68 -34.56
N ALA A 696 31.87 27.41 -34.01
CA ALA A 696 31.86 27.86 -32.64
C ALA A 696 30.94 29.10 -32.42
N SER A 697 30.77 29.94 -33.41
CA SER A 697 29.91 31.14 -33.35
C SER A 697 28.42 30.84 -33.46
N SER A 698 28.03 29.75 -34.12
CA SER A 698 26.60 29.37 -34.27
C SER A 698 25.99 28.68 -33.03
N SER A 699 26.82 28.27 -32.06
CA SER A 699 26.34 27.66 -30.81
C SER A 699 26.16 28.65 -29.66
N SER A 700 26.55 29.92 -29.81
CA SER A 700 26.40 30.97 -28.79
C SER A 700 25.14 31.82 -28.94
N GLU A 701 24.41 31.74 -30.07
CA GLU A 701 23.26 32.64 -30.34
C GLU A 701 21.87 32.06 -30.00
N THR A 702 21.74 30.84 -29.51
CA THR A 702 20.42 30.23 -29.22
C THR A 702 19.93 30.33 -27.78
N HIS A 703 20.54 31.17 -26.93
CA HIS A 703 20.07 31.37 -25.57
C HIS A 703 19.87 32.82 -25.15
N THR A 704 19.10 33.58 -25.95
CA THR A 704 18.60 34.90 -25.50
C THR A 704 17.17 35.16 -26.00
N SER A 705 16.22 34.27 -25.69
CA SER A 705 14.80 34.63 -25.74
C SER A 705 13.94 33.60 -25.00
N ALA A 706 13.94 33.60 -23.67
CA ALA A 706 12.84 33.16 -22.85
C ALA A 706 13.04 33.70 -21.40
N ARG A 707 12.90 35.01 -21.25
CA ARG A 707 12.51 35.62 -19.98
C ARG A 707 11.30 36.50 -20.28
N GLN A 708 10.13 36.05 -19.82
CA GLN A 708 9.02 36.85 -19.31
C GLN A 708 7.73 36.00 -19.32
N PRO A 709 6.82 36.25 -18.41
CA PRO A 709 6.92 36.64 -16.99
C PRO A 709 6.65 35.50 -16.05
#